data_0e32622ec6c9230a6d7abf883d049324
#
_entry.id   0e32622ec6c9230a6d7abf883d049324
#
_cell.length_a   1.000
_cell.length_b   1.000
_cell.length_c   1.000
_cell.angle_alpha   90.00
_cell.angle_beta   90.00
_cell.angle_gamma   90.00
#
_symmetry.space_group_name_H-M   'P 1'
#
loop_
_entity.id
_entity.type
_entity.pdbx_description
1 polymer ?
#
loop_
_entity_poly.entity_id
_entity_poly.type
_entity_poly.pdbx_seq_one_letter_code
_entity_poly.pdbx_strand_id
1 'polypeptide(L)'
;MSGDHGRGDSQVNSGSKGYDSHKHKDKHKEKEHKHKDHKKDKEREKIKHSNSEHKEYSERKHKDKEKPRHGDGSSEKHREKHKDKEKKREDKILSSQSDRPKKEKENGXXXXXXXXXXXXXXXXXXXXXXXXXXXXXXXXXYVRERSPVAIKSEPEDDNGFYPSPKHNKATKRERDDDEEFEYKPKKVKVEHDKKAKKRKHEYEDDEEDEDTKHKKKTKDKKATEGKKAKKQEEEKWKWWEEERYTDGSKWRFLEHKGPVFAPPYEPLPDKVKFYYDGKPMKLSAPAEEVATFFAKMLDHEYTTKDIFRKNFYKDWRKEMTSEEKSVITDLNKCDFREMSEYFKAQSEARKQMSKEEKQKIKEENERILQEYGFCIMDNHKERIGNFRIEPPGLFRGRGDHPKMGMLKRRIRPEDIIINCSKDSKQPKPPPGTKWKEVRHDNKVTWLVSWTENIQGSIKYIMLNPSSRIKGEKDWQKYETARRLKKCVDRLRAQYRDDWKSKEMRIRQRAVALYFIDKLALRAGNEKEEGETADTVGCCSLRVEHIKLYPKMDEQEYVVEFDFLGKDSIRYYNKIPVEKRVFKNLQLFLENKQPEDDLFDRLNTSILNKHLQELMDGLTAKVFRTYNASITLQQQLKELTSPEDSIPAKILSYNRANRAVAILCNHQRAPPKTFEKSMQNLQTKIDEKQKQLSAARKQLKAAKADHKASHDEKSKKAVEVKRKAVQRIEEQLMKLQVQATDREENKQIALGTSKLNYLDPRISVAWCKKWDVPIEKIYNKTQREKFAWAIDMAEKDYEF
;
A
#
# COMPACT_ATOMS: atom_id res chain seq x y z
N MET A 1 49.86 -0.68 -41.59
CA MET A 1 49.94 -1.08 -43.00
C MET A 1 48.52 -1.03 -43.53
N SER A 2 48.22 0.02 -44.13
CA SER A 2 48.03 0.38 -45.50
C SER A 2 46.86 -0.31 -46.12
N GLY A 3 45.96 0.28 -46.62
CA GLY A 3 45.58 1.49 -47.35
C GLY A 3 44.32 1.16 -48.08
N ASP A 4 43.51 1.94 -48.44
CA ASP A 4 43.46 3.25 -49.07
C ASP A 4 42.54 3.19 -50.31
N HIS A 5 41.82 4.22 -50.52
CA HIS A 5 41.15 4.70 -51.74
C HIS A 5 39.82 4.02 -52.15
N GLY A 6 38.86 4.71 -52.60
CA GLY A 6 38.65 6.11 -52.92
C GLY A 6 37.40 6.33 -53.76
N ARG A 7 36.92 7.52 -53.62
CA ARG A 7 36.26 8.43 -54.52
C ARG A 7 35.42 7.96 -55.73
N GLY A 8 34.36 8.68 -55.91
CA GLY A 8 33.62 8.78 -57.15
C GLY A 8 32.38 9.66 -57.11
N ASP A 9 32.64 10.95 -57.36
CA ASP A 9 31.64 11.99 -57.64
C ASP A 9 30.74 11.69 -58.85
N SER A 10 29.58 12.27 -58.88
CA SER A 10 29.11 13.34 -59.81
C SER A 10 27.62 13.32 -59.97
N GLN A 11 26.92 14.37 -59.59
CA GLN A 11 26.40 15.47 -60.45
C GLN A 11 25.57 14.93 -61.64
N VAL A 12 24.44 15.40 -62.00
CA VAL A 12 23.86 16.76 -62.18
C VAL A 12 22.40 16.62 -62.72
N ASN A 13 21.53 17.46 -62.22
CA ASN A 13 20.60 18.34 -62.94
C ASN A 13 19.26 17.86 -63.50
N SER A 14 18.35 18.58 -63.09
CA SER A 14 17.33 19.45 -63.72
C SER A 14 15.91 18.85 -63.88
N GLY A 15 15.05 19.59 -63.35
CA GLY A 15 14.00 20.25 -64.10
C GLY A 15 12.60 20.15 -63.61
N SER A 16 12.22 21.16 -62.93
CA SER A 16 10.94 21.93 -62.95
C SER A 16 9.61 21.24 -63.27
N LYS A 17 8.70 21.70 -62.55
CA LYS A 17 7.25 21.88 -62.75
C LYS A 17 6.29 20.92 -61.98
N GLY A 18 5.50 21.58 -61.21
CA GLY A 18 4.24 21.05 -60.80
C GLY A 18 3.67 21.61 -59.47
N TYR A 19 3.35 22.86 -59.46
CA TYR A 19 2.45 23.44 -58.45
C TYR A 19 1.05 22.87 -58.58
N ASP A 20 0.36 22.80 -57.47
CA ASP A 20 -1.09 22.57 -57.25
C ASP A 20 -1.56 21.15 -57.00
N SER A 21 -1.48 20.75 -55.76
CA SER A 21 -2.46 19.77 -55.21
C SER A 21 -2.72 19.84 -53.68
N HIS A 22 -2.17 20.84 -53.00
CA HIS A 22 -2.30 20.87 -51.52
C HIS A 22 -3.46 21.72 -50.98
N LYS A 23 -4.15 22.50 -51.78
CA LYS A 23 -5.28 23.34 -51.31
C LYS A 23 -6.64 22.63 -51.22
N HIS A 24 -6.80 21.49 -51.87
CA HIS A 24 -8.12 20.79 -51.86
C HIS A 24 -8.31 19.82 -50.69
N LYS A 25 -7.25 19.34 -50.04
CA LYS A 25 -7.38 18.40 -48.93
C LYS A 25 -7.77 19.06 -47.57
N ASP A 26 -7.35 20.29 -47.38
CA ASP A 26 -7.67 21.00 -46.14
C ASP A 26 -9.12 21.48 -46.04
N LYS A 27 -9.75 21.78 -47.19
CA LYS A 27 -11.17 22.17 -47.22
C LYS A 27 -12.10 20.97 -46.96
N HIS A 28 -11.69 19.74 -47.31
CA HIS A 28 -12.46 18.54 -47.00
C HIS A 28 -12.38 18.16 -45.50
N LYS A 29 -11.25 18.36 -44.88
CA LYS A 29 -11.09 18.09 -43.44
C LYS A 29 -11.87 19.08 -42.55
N GLU A 30 -11.93 20.36 -42.94
CA GLU A 30 -12.73 21.35 -42.20
C GLU A 30 -14.23 21.06 -42.32
N LYS A 31 -14.68 20.56 -43.47
CA LYS A 31 -16.11 20.19 -43.66
C LYS A 31 -16.49 18.94 -42.88
N GLU A 32 -15.61 17.95 -42.74
CA GLU A 32 -15.85 16.76 -41.92
C GLU A 32 -15.92 17.12 -40.42
N HIS A 33 -15.03 18.01 -39.95
CA HIS A 33 -15.06 18.46 -38.55
C HIS A 33 -16.31 19.24 -38.20
N LYS A 34 -16.82 20.08 -39.13
CA LYS A 34 -18.09 20.81 -38.93
C LYS A 34 -19.29 19.89 -38.92
N HIS A 35 -19.28 18.83 -39.73
CA HIS A 35 -20.36 17.82 -39.76
C HIS A 35 -20.40 16.94 -38.49
N LYS A 36 -19.25 16.67 -37.85
CA LYS A 36 -19.18 15.87 -36.59
C LYS A 36 -19.69 16.68 -35.40
N ASP A 37 -19.40 17.96 -35.36
CA ASP A 37 -19.85 18.86 -34.26
C ASP A 37 -21.40 19.10 -34.37
N HIS A 38 -21.94 19.23 -35.57
CA HIS A 38 -23.39 19.33 -35.75
C HIS A 38 -24.15 18.05 -35.36
N LYS A 39 -23.53 16.89 -35.47
CA LYS A 39 -24.16 15.63 -35.07
C LYS A 39 -24.17 15.46 -33.55
N LYS A 40 -23.13 15.91 -32.84
CA LYS A 40 -23.10 15.92 -31.37
C LYS A 40 -24.13 16.88 -30.77
N ASP A 41 -24.33 18.05 -31.38
CA ASP A 41 -25.29 19.02 -30.87
C ASP A 41 -26.73 18.55 -31.08
N LYS A 42 -27.03 17.85 -32.17
CA LYS A 42 -28.37 17.26 -32.40
C LYS A 42 -28.69 16.11 -31.44
N GLU A 43 -27.70 15.33 -31.06
CA GLU A 43 -27.88 14.29 -30.04
C GLU A 43 -28.06 14.88 -28.64
N ARG A 44 -27.35 15.98 -28.32
CA ARG A 44 -27.52 16.70 -27.04
C ARG A 44 -28.93 17.34 -26.95
N GLU A 45 -29.46 17.88 -28.02
CA GLU A 45 -30.82 18.40 -28.06
C GLU A 45 -31.89 17.29 -27.90
N LYS A 46 -31.69 16.10 -28.51
CA LYS A 46 -32.59 14.95 -28.32
C LYS A 46 -32.60 14.44 -26.88
N ILE A 47 -31.47 14.44 -26.20
CA ILE A 47 -31.37 14.01 -24.80
C ILE A 47 -32.05 15.04 -23.88
N LYS A 48 -31.95 16.33 -24.19
CA LYS A 48 -32.61 17.37 -23.42
C LYS A 48 -34.14 17.32 -23.62
N HIS A 49 -34.64 17.01 -24.82
CA HIS A 49 -36.06 16.84 -25.09
C HIS A 49 -36.66 15.60 -24.41
N SER A 50 -35.95 14.51 -24.38
CA SER A 50 -36.44 13.29 -23.72
C SER A 50 -36.50 13.45 -22.19
N ASN A 51 -35.56 14.18 -21.58
CA ASN A 51 -35.58 14.47 -20.15
C ASN A 51 -36.68 15.48 -19.74
N SER A 52 -37.06 16.42 -20.63
CA SER A 52 -38.15 17.35 -20.34
C SER A 52 -39.52 16.63 -20.47
N GLU A 53 -39.69 15.75 -21.42
CA GLU A 53 -40.90 14.95 -21.56
C GLU A 53 -41.11 13.99 -20.37
N HIS A 54 -40.03 13.39 -19.88
CA HIS A 54 -40.12 12.52 -18.69
C HIS A 54 -40.46 13.29 -17.39
N LYS A 55 -40.03 14.53 -17.26
CA LYS A 55 -40.38 15.39 -16.12
C LYS A 55 -41.86 15.84 -16.20
N GLU A 56 -42.30 16.22 -17.36
CA GLU A 56 -43.70 16.59 -17.56
C GLU A 56 -44.67 15.41 -17.35
N TYR A 57 -44.27 14.22 -17.78
CA TYR A 57 -45.07 13.01 -17.58
C TYR A 57 -45.14 12.59 -16.12
N SER A 58 -44.09 12.78 -15.35
CA SER A 58 -44.09 12.48 -13.89
C SER A 58 -44.91 13.52 -13.11
N GLU A 59 -44.87 14.80 -13.53
CA GLU A 59 -45.69 15.86 -12.91
C GLU A 59 -47.18 15.70 -13.25
N ARG A 60 -47.51 15.31 -14.49
CA ARG A 60 -48.89 15.04 -14.88
C ARG A 60 -49.51 13.84 -14.16
N LYS A 61 -48.75 12.79 -13.89
CA LYS A 61 -49.22 11.63 -13.11
C LYS A 61 -49.45 11.99 -11.64
N HIS A 62 -48.73 12.94 -11.09
CA HIS A 62 -48.97 13.43 -9.72
C HIS A 62 -50.20 14.36 -9.61
N LYS A 63 -50.51 15.10 -10.67
CA LYS A 63 -51.66 16.03 -10.66
C LYS A 63 -53.01 15.34 -10.81
N ASP A 64 -53.08 14.22 -11.53
CA ASP A 64 -54.32 13.47 -11.73
C ASP A 64 -54.78 12.64 -10.51
N LYS A 65 -53.98 12.60 -9.42
CA LYS A 65 -54.37 11.90 -8.20
C LYS A 65 -54.90 12.81 -7.08
N GLU A 66 -55.03 14.14 -7.32
CA GLU A 66 -55.66 15.05 -6.42
C GLU A 66 -57.09 15.33 -6.84
N LYS A 67 -58.00 14.41 -6.53
CA LYS A 67 -59.42 14.72 -6.39
C LYS A 67 -59.83 14.67 -4.91
N PRO A 68 -60.36 15.73 -4.38
CA PRO A 68 -60.71 15.78 -2.96
C PRO A 68 -61.85 14.83 -2.64
N ARG A 69 -61.61 13.84 -1.86
CA ARG A 69 -62.63 13.18 -1.12
C ARG A 69 -62.44 13.57 0.37
N HIS A 70 -63.46 14.13 0.90
CA HIS A 70 -63.61 14.43 2.32
C HIS A 70 -63.37 13.17 3.18
N GLY A 71 -62.68 13.30 4.22
CA GLY A 71 -62.69 12.31 5.29
C GLY A 71 -61.32 12.01 5.89
N ASP A 72 -61.19 12.47 7.05
CA ASP A 72 -60.53 11.95 8.24
C ASP A 72 -59.04 11.76 8.27
N GLY A 73 -58.44 12.53 9.15
CA GLY A 73 -57.04 12.47 9.61
C GLY A 73 -56.66 11.23 10.41
N SER A 74 -56.75 10.06 9.76
CA SER A 74 -56.39 8.78 10.45
C SER A 74 -55.09 8.17 9.99
N SER A 75 -54.49 8.72 8.92
CA SER A 75 -53.30 8.10 8.33
C SER A 75 -51.98 8.38 9.11
N GLU A 76 -51.91 9.53 9.82
CA GLU A 76 -50.70 9.83 10.63
C GLU A 76 -50.64 9.01 11.93
N LYS A 77 -51.80 8.79 12.53
CA LYS A 77 -51.85 7.96 13.76
C LYS A 77 -51.52 6.48 13.55
N HIS A 78 -51.78 5.96 12.32
CA HIS A 78 -51.43 4.59 11.96
C HIS A 78 -49.91 4.43 11.73
N ARG A 79 -49.24 5.45 11.27
CA ARG A 79 -47.79 5.42 10.99
C ARG A 79 -46.97 5.49 12.31
N GLU A 80 -47.45 6.29 13.28
CA GLU A 80 -46.85 6.34 14.64
C GLU A 80 -47.05 5.04 15.41
N LYS A 81 -48.24 4.44 15.32
CA LYS A 81 -48.51 3.16 15.97
C LYS A 81 -47.70 1.99 15.46
N HIS A 82 -47.30 2.05 14.15
CA HIS A 82 -46.42 1.03 13.60
C HIS A 82 -44.96 1.19 14.08
N LYS A 83 -44.48 2.41 14.27
CA LYS A 83 -43.16 2.67 14.85
C LYS A 83 -43.06 2.25 16.31
N ASP A 84 -44.08 2.53 17.07
CA ASP A 84 -44.17 2.14 18.50
C ASP A 84 -44.27 0.62 18.68
N LYS A 85 -44.88 -0.10 17.75
CA LYS A 85 -44.92 -1.56 17.77
C LYS A 85 -43.57 -2.21 17.43
N GLU A 86 -42.78 -1.63 16.54
CA GLU A 86 -41.43 -2.09 16.26
C GLU A 86 -40.50 -1.84 17.45
N LYS A 87 -40.58 -0.67 18.08
CA LYS A 87 -39.75 -0.33 19.24
C LYS A 87 -40.07 -1.23 20.44
N LYS A 88 -41.37 -1.55 20.67
CA LYS A 88 -41.78 -2.48 21.71
C LYS A 88 -41.40 -3.95 21.44
N ARG A 89 -41.19 -4.33 20.17
CA ARG A 89 -40.67 -5.66 19.81
C ARG A 89 -39.17 -5.77 20.05
N GLU A 90 -38.41 -4.71 19.80
CA GLU A 90 -36.98 -4.67 20.09
C GLU A 90 -36.71 -4.71 21.61
N ASP A 91 -37.47 -3.94 22.36
CA ASP A 91 -37.34 -3.93 23.82
C ASP A 91 -37.73 -5.28 24.47
N LYS A 92 -38.67 -6.04 23.88
CA LYS A 92 -39.06 -7.37 24.34
C LYS A 92 -38.01 -8.46 24.02
N ILE A 93 -37.23 -8.28 22.92
CA ILE A 93 -36.17 -9.23 22.59
C ILE A 93 -34.96 -9.02 23.52
N LEU A 94 -34.70 -7.78 23.93
CA LEU A 94 -33.63 -7.45 24.87
C LEU A 94 -33.92 -7.84 26.31
N SER A 95 -35.20 -7.88 26.72
CA SER A 95 -35.57 -8.24 28.07
C SER A 95 -35.76 -9.75 28.30
N SER A 96 -35.77 -10.59 27.26
CA SER A 96 -35.98 -12.03 27.37
C SER A 96 -34.69 -12.87 27.50
N GLN A 97 -33.55 -12.24 27.64
CA GLN A 97 -32.25 -12.95 27.76
C GLN A 97 -31.71 -13.06 29.19
N SER A 98 -32.45 -12.63 30.22
CA SER A 98 -31.89 -12.56 31.57
C SER A 98 -32.41 -13.59 32.56
N ASP A 99 -33.34 -14.51 32.23
CA ASP A 99 -33.80 -15.50 33.21
C ASP A 99 -33.99 -16.91 32.60
N ARG A 100 -33.06 -17.78 32.89
CA ARG A 100 -33.21 -19.24 32.74
C ARG A 100 -32.81 -19.93 34.04
N PRO A 101 -33.71 -20.60 34.74
CA PRO A 101 -33.32 -21.49 35.84
C PRO A 101 -33.01 -22.90 35.33
N LYS A 102 -32.03 -23.51 35.96
CA LYS A 102 -31.54 -24.89 35.73
C LYS A 102 -32.64 -25.93 35.99
N LYS A 103 -32.77 -26.89 35.07
CA LYS A 103 -33.28 -28.24 35.44
C LYS A 103 -32.65 -29.31 34.53
N GLU A 104 -32.04 -30.28 35.17
CA GLU A 104 -31.51 -31.50 34.59
C GLU A 104 -32.64 -32.51 34.24
N LYS A 105 -32.50 -33.34 33.23
CA LYS A 105 -32.54 -34.82 33.19
C LYS A 105 -33.00 -35.44 31.83
N GLU A 106 -32.18 -36.41 31.41
CA GLU A 106 -32.49 -37.70 30.73
C GLU A 106 -32.96 -37.68 29.26
N ASN A 107 -32.14 -38.31 28.38
CA ASN A 107 -32.41 -39.69 27.93
C ASN A 107 -31.48 -40.14 26.78
N GLY A 108 -31.10 -41.40 26.90
CA GLY A 108 -30.11 -42.14 26.19
C GLY A 108 -30.44 -42.69 24.75
N UNK A 109 -31.01 -42.30 23.91
CA UNK A 109 -31.33 -42.69 22.56
C UNK A 109 -30.57 -41.89 21.51
N UNK A 110 -30.05 -40.93 22.01
CA UNK A 110 -29.32 -40.06 21.20
C UNK A 110 -27.85 -40.52 20.97
N UNK A 111 -27.52 -41.29 21.73
CA UNK A 111 -26.23 -41.85 21.67
C UNK A 111 -25.98 -42.71 20.45
N UNK A 112 -26.89 -43.41 20.04
CA UNK A 112 -26.81 -44.23 18.86
C UNK A 112 -26.91 -43.43 17.60
N UNK A 113 -27.54 -42.59 17.63
CA UNK A 113 -27.69 -41.66 16.53
C UNK A 113 -26.44 -40.81 16.41
N UNK A 114 -25.96 -40.50 17.38
CA UNK A 114 -24.81 -39.74 17.42
C UNK A 114 -23.58 -40.49 16.98
N UNK A 115 -23.68 -41.66 17.23
CA UNK A 115 -22.62 -42.49 16.77
C UNK A 115 -22.71 -42.71 15.30
N UNK A 116 -23.71 -42.79 14.86
CA UNK A 116 -23.89 -42.88 13.46
C UNK A 116 -23.63 -41.57 12.75
N UNK A 117 -23.83 -40.65 13.29
CA UNK A 117 -23.57 -39.36 12.82
C UNK A 117 -22.08 -39.06 12.92
N UNK A 118 -21.61 -39.56 13.80
CA UNK A 118 -20.22 -39.40 13.92
C UNK A 118 -19.45 -40.25 12.92
N UNK A 119 -20.03 -41.33 12.70
CA UNK A 119 -19.47 -42.14 11.65
C UNK A 119 -19.67 -41.53 10.29
N UNK A 120 -20.59 -41.02 10.15
CA UNK A 120 -20.85 -40.33 8.92
C UNK A 120 -20.03 -39.10 8.83
N UNK A 121 -19.82 -38.57 9.77
CA UNK A 121 -18.99 -37.39 9.78
C UNK A 121 -17.53 -37.72 9.62
N UNK A 122 -17.30 -38.79 10.07
CA UNK A 122 -16.01 -39.23 9.87
C UNK A 122 -15.78 -39.68 8.46
N UNK A 123 -16.69 -40.13 7.97
CA UNK A 123 -16.61 -40.49 6.60
C UNK A 123 -16.64 -39.23 5.73
N UNK A 124 -17.24 -38.45 6.12
CA UNK A 124 -17.27 -37.18 5.43
C UNK A 124 -15.97 -36.42 5.63
N UNK A 125 -15.54 -36.58 6.60
CA UNK A 125 -14.30 -35.97 6.84
C UNK A 125 -13.15 -36.64 6.08
N UNK A 126 -13.39 -37.87 5.98
CA UNK A 126 -12.46 -38.55 5.19
C UNK A 126 -12.61 -38.20 3.74
N UNK A 127 -13.64 -38.09 3.45
CA UNK A 127 -13.89 -37.65 2.09
C UNK A 127 -13.48 -36.21 1.88
N UNK A 128 -13.58 -35.54 2.73
CA UNK A 128 -13.17 -34.21 2.67
C UNK A 128 -11.65 -34.07 2.73
N UNK A 129 -11.24 -34.95 3.36
CA UNK A 129 -9.86 -34.99 3.39
C UNK A 129 -9.28 -35.48 2.10
N UNK A 130 -10.00 -36.31 1.59
CA UNK A 130 -9.61 -36.70 0.31
C UNK A 130 -9.85 -35.64 -0.73
N UNK A 131 -10.70 -35.07 -0.55
CA UNK A 131 -11.00 -33.98 -1.41
C UNK A 131 -10.06 -32.85 -1.14
N UNK A 132 -9.74 -32.71 -0.13
CA UNK A 132 -8.80 -31.71 0.18
C UNK A 132 -7.39 -32.14 -0.24
N UNK A 133 -7.30 -33.30 -0.19
CA UNK A 133 -6.11 -33.75 -0.70
C UNK A 133 -6.07 -33.70 -2.19
N UNK A 134 -7.04 -33.90 -2.63
CA UNK A 134 -7.16 -33.70 -4.03
C UNK A 134 -7.16 -32.29 -4.42
N UNK A 135 -7.58 -31.61 -3.70
CA UNK A 135 -7.54 -30.20 -3.90
C UNK A 135 -6.16 -29.65 -3.58
N UNK A 136 -5.68 -30.21 -2.80
CA UNK A 136 -4.37 -29.83 -2.52
C UNK A 136 -3.40 -30.34 -3.56
N UNK A 137 -3.79 -31.38 -4.00
CA UNK A 137 -3.06 -31.83 -5.08
C UNK A 137 -3.30 -31.03 -6.33
N UNK A 138 -4.28 -30.72 -6.38
CA UNK A 138 -4.63 -29.86 -7.47
C UNK A 138 -4.07 -28.46 -7.24
N UNK A 139 -4.01 -28.14 -6.19
CA UNK A 139 -3.44 -26.93 -5.86
C UNK A 139 -1.93 -26.97 -5.87
N UNK A 140 -1.67 -28.01 -5.57
CA UNK A 140 -0.31 -28.19 -5.66
C UNK A 140 0.17 -28.30 -7.08
N UNK A 141 -0.47 -28.67 -7.63
CA UNK A 141 -0.22 -28.75 -8.98
C UNK A 141 -0.35 -27.42 -9.63
N TYR A 142 -1.20 -26.63 -9.31
CA TYR A 142 -1.44 -25.25 -9.70
C TYR A 142 -0.29 -24.32 -9.26
N VAL A 143 0.26 -24.51 -8.13
CA VAL A 143 1.42 -23.76 -7.62
C VAL A 143 2.74 -24.24 -8.27
N ARG A 144 2.84 -25.53 -8.61
CA ARG A 144 4.02 -26.07 -9.32
C ARG A 144 4.08 -25.57 -10.77
N GLU A 145 2.94 -25.49 -11.45
CA GLU A 145 2.86 -24.94 -12.82
C GLU A 145 3.10 -23.44 -12.91
N ARG A 146 3.08 -22.73 -11.80
CA ARG A 146 3.41 -21.31 -11.73
C ARG A 146 4.86 -21.00 -11.31
N SER A 147 5.73 -21.98 -11.31
CA SER A 147 7.18 -21.71 -11.28
C SER A 147 7.58 -21.04 -12.60
N PRO A 148 8.42 -20.02 -12.58
CA PRO A 148 8.70 -19.26 -13.81
C PRO A 148 9.38 -20.16 -14.84
N VAL A 149 8.71 -20.38 -15.94
CA VAL A 149 9.32 -20.90 -17.17
C VAL A 149 10.40 -19.90 -17.57
N ALA A 150 11.60 -20.39 -17.76
CA ALA A 150 12.71 -19.62 -18.28
C ALA A 150 12.29 -18.94 -19.58
N ILE A 151 12.19 -17.64 -19.57
CA ILE A 151 11.90 -16.83 -20.75
C ILE A 151 13.13 -16.92 -21.66
N LYS A 152 12.99 -17.62 -22.78
CA LYS A 152 13.96 -17.55 -23.89
C LYS A 152 13.94 -16.12 -24.43
N SER A 153 15.11 -15.53 -24.49
CA SER A 153 15.34 -14.22 -25.05
C SER A 153 15.04 -14.19 -26.56
N GLU A 154 14.12 -13.36 -26.96
CA GLU A 154 14.02 -12.93 -28.37
C GLU A 154 14.19 -11.39 -28.41
N PRO A 155 14.61 -10.84 -29.60
CA PRO A 155 15.30 -9.55 -29.62
C PRO A 155 14.41 -8.33 -29.44
N GLU A 156 15.08 -7.32 -28.97
CA GLU A 156 14.60 -6.00 -28.63
C GLU A 156 13.88 -5.28 -29.77
N ASP A 157 12.69 -4.78 -29.51
CA ASP A 157 12.18 -3.60 -30.21
C ASP A 157 11.81 -2.53 -29.18
N ASP A 158 12.42 -1.40 -29.40
CA ASP A 158 12.48 -0.22 -28.55
C ASP A 158 11.13 0.51 -28.47
N ASN A 159 10.90 1.13 -27.35
CA ASN A 159 9.88 2.12 -27.01
C ASN A 159 8.73 1.66 -26.09
N GLY A 160 8.96 1.88 -24.82
CA GLY A 160 7.95 1.79 -23.80
C GLY A 160 8.48 2.23 -22.43
N PHE A 161 8.75 3.50 -22.28
CA PHE A 161 9.13 4.08 -21.00
C PHE A 161 7.94 4.03 -20.04
N TYR A 162 7.93 3.08 -19.11
CA TYR A 162 6.99 3.09 -17.99
C TYR A 162 7.68 3.70 -16.78
N PRO A 163 7.16 4.81 -16.24
CA PRO A 163 7.69 5.34 -14.99
C PRO A 163 7.37 4.41 -13.84
N SER A 164 8.39 4.01 -13.13
CA SER A 164 8.27 3.20 -11.92
C SER A 164 7.46 3.95 -10.86
N PRO A 165 6.42 3.36 -10.30
CA PRO A 165 5.76 3.96 -9.15
C PRO A 165 6.74 4.00 -7.98
N LYS A 166 7.03 5.19 -7.49
CA LYS A 166 7.80 5.35 -6.25
C LYS A 166 7.00 4.77 -5.10
N HIS A 167 7.60 3.83 -4.43
CA HIS A 167 7.00 3.11 -3.32
C HIS A 167 6.68 3.99 -2.13
N ASN A 168 5.47 3.90 -1.68
CA ASN A 168 5.22 4.06 -0.27
C ASN A 168 5.72 2.80 0.45
N LYS A 169 6.89 2.89 1.00
CA LYS A 169 7.30 1.99 2.05
C LYS A 169 6.39 2.24 3.25
N ALA A 170 5.33 1.46 3.37
CA ALA A 170 4.75 1.30 4.67
C ALA A 170 5.86 0.68 5.53
N THR A 171 6.35 1.44 6.48
CA THR A 171 7.24 1.00 7.54
C THR A 171 8.75 0.91 7.34
N LYS A 172 9.32 1.76 6.69
CA LYS A 172 10.48 2.46 7.20
C LYS A 172 10.24 3.86 6.75
N ARG A 173 9.87 4.70 7.66
CA ARG A 173 10.06 6.09 7.43
C ARG A 173 11.58 6.34 7.36
N GLU A 174 12.16 5.94 6.27
CA GLU A 174 13.19 6.77 5.74
C GLU A 174 12.42 8.02 5.36
N ARG A 175 12.64 9.03 6.13
CA ARG A 175 12.13 10.35 5.83
C ARG A 175 12.63 10.68 4.45
N ASP A 176 11.70 10.77 3.53
CA ASP A 176 11.99 11.43 2.28
C ASP A 176 12.59 12.79 2.64
N ASP A 177 13.65 13.15 1.95
CA ASP A 177 14.41 14.40 2.15
C ASP A 177 13.60 15.69 1.93
N ASP A 178 12.26 15.59 1.92
CA ASP A 178 11.35 16.72 1.76
C ASP A 178 10.90 17.35 3.10
N GLU A 179 11.52 16.99 4.23
CA GLU A 179 11.32 17.74 5.46
C GLU A 179 12.18 19.01 5.44
N GLU A 180 11.61 20.05 4.86
CA GLU A 180 12.07 21.42 5.01
C GLU A 180 11.83 21.85 6.45
N PHE A 181 12.87 21.89 7.25
CA PHE A 181 12.78 22.48 8.58
C PHE A 181 13.88 23.48 8.85
N GLU A 182 13.37 24.61 9.20
CA GLU A 182 13.90 25.70 10.01
C GLU A 182 15.42 25.88 10.00
N TYR A 183 15.84 26.87 9.26
CA TYR A 183 17.19 27.42 9.36
C TYR A 183 17.12 28.86 9.87
N LYS A 184 17.65 29.10 11.04
CA LYS A 184 17.99 30.46 11.49
C LYS A 184 19.47 30.69 11.18
N PRO A 185 19.82 31.74 10.42
CA PRO A 185 21.22 31.98 10.08
C PRO A 185 21.96 32.61 11.24
N LYS A 186 22.98 31.94 11.72
CA LYS A 186 24.01 32.60 12.54
C LYS A 186 25.20 32.95 11.66
N LYS A 187 25.64 34.20 11.77
CA LYS A 187 26.80 34.76 11.04
C LYS A 187 28.05 33.94 11.33
N VAL A 188 28.72 33.47 10.30
CA VAL A 188 30.02 32.82 10.40
C VAL A 188 31.12 33.75 9.93
N LYS A 189 32.12 33.94 10.80
CA LYS A 189 33.40 34.56 10.43
C LYS A 189 34.24 33.52 9.67
N VAL A 190 34.81 33.97 8.58
CA VAL A 190 35.71 33.19 7.74
C VAL A 190 37.13 33.31 8.26
N GLU A 191 37.81 32.19 8.50
CA GLU A 191 39.25 32.14 8.50
C GLU A 191 39.75 30.95 7.66
N HIS A 192 40.68 31.26 6.80
CA HIS A 192 41.39 30.30 5.91
C HIS A 192 42.41 29.47 6.65
N ASP A 193 42.51 28.18 6.39
CA ASP A 193 43.79 27.59 6.05
C ASP A 193 43.72 26.25 5.34
N LYS A 194 44.70 26.03 4.50
CA LYS A 194 44.80 24.95 3.53
C LYS A 194 45.47 23.70 4.11
N LYS A 195 45.00 22.51 3.74
CA LYS A 195 45.85 21.40 3.28
C LYS A 195 45.02 20.19 2.80
N ALA A 196 45.31 19.75 1.60
CA ALA A 196 44.69 18.59 0.95
C ALA A 196 45.34 17.27 1.40
N LYS A 197 44.46 16.27 1.67
CA LYS A 197 44.86 14.85 1.52
C LYS A 197 43.65 14.04 1.09
N LYS A 198 43.79 13.43 -0.08
CA LYS A 198 42.86 12.52 -0.71
C LYS A 198 42.71 11.23 0.09
N ARG A 199 41.52 10.89 0.54
CA ARG A 199 41.17 9.54 0.94
C ARG A 199 39.79 9.16 0.39
N LYS A 200 39.81 8.04 -0.30
CA LYS A 200 38.64 7.36 -0.90
C LYS A 200 37.73 6.89 0.24
N HIS A 201 36.49 7.32 0.26
CA HIS A 201 35.48 6.78 1.15
C HIS A 201 34.54 5.83 0.39
N GLU A 202 34.55 4.60 0.82
CA GLU A 202 33.55 3.59 0.48
C GLU A 202 32.35 3.76 1.42
N TYR A 203 31.17 3.76 0.82
CA TYR A 203 29.92 3.77 1.60
C TYR A 203 29.65 2.35 2.09
N GLU A 204 29.67 2.16 3.39
CA GLU A 204 29.20 0.94 4.04
C GLU A 204 27.77 1.17 4.55
N ASP A 205 26.84 0.35 4.08
CA ASP A 205 25.52 0.18 4.71
C ASP A 205 25.74 -0.60 6.02
N ASP A 206 25.75 0.11 7.12
CA ASP A 206 25.84 -0.49 8.46
C ASP A 206 24.47 -1.05 8.88
N GLU A 207 24.21 -2.31 8.53
CA GLU A 207 23.34 -3.14 9.35
C GLU A 207 24.24 -3.73 10.44
N GLU A 208 24.23 -3.11 11.64
CA GLU A 208 24.95 -3.59 12.81
C GLU A 208 24.45 -4.98 13.23
N ASP A 209 25.21 -6.01 12.91
CA ASP A 209 25.12 -7.31 13.56
C ASP A 209 25.82 -7.19 14.91
N GLU A 210 25.08 -6.96 15.98
CA GLU A 210 25.56 -7.08 17.36
C GLU A 210 25.78 -8.55 17.72
N ASP A 211 26.85 -9.15 17.20
CA ASP A 211 27.40 -10.36 17.80
C ASP A 211 28.84 -10.57 17.28
N THR A 212 29.78 -10.08 18.00
CA THR A 212 31.14 -10.62 18.23
C THR A 212 32.08 -9.55 18.76
N LYS A 213 32.02 -9.29 20.05
CA LYS A 213 33.17 -8.72 20.77
C LYS A 213 33.22 -9.28 22.21
N HIS A 214 33.55 -10.53 22.31
CA HIS A 214 34.11 -11.04 23.55
C HIS A 214 35.35 -11.85 23.24
N LYS A 215 36.50 -11.26 23.41
CA LYS A 215 37.73 -11.81 24.05
C LYS A 215 38.95 -11.00 23.65
N LYS A 216 39.43 -10.26 24.56
CA LYS A 216 40.78 -10.04 25.07
C LYS A 216 40.97 -8.62 25.57
N LYS A 217 40.94 -8.46 26.88
CA LYS A 217 41.96 -7.75 27.67
C LYS A 217 41.65 -7.96 29.15
N THR A 218 42.49 -8.75 29.78
CA THR A 218 42.64 -8.81 31.22
C THR A 218 43.63 -7.73 31.68
N LYS A 219 43.32 -7.17 32.87
CA LYS A 219 44.12 -6.29 33.74
C LYS A 219 44.05 -4.80 33.33
N ASP A 220 43.48 -3.94 34.12
CA ASP A 220 43.73 -3.57 35.51
C ASP A 220 42.50 -2.90 36.15
N LYS A 221 42.36 -3.15 37.42
CA LYS A 221 41.31 -2.59 38.28
C LYS A 221 41.62 -1.15 38.67
N LYS A 222 40.67 -0.29 38.53
CA LYS A 222 40.38 0.73 39.54
C LYS A 222 38.91 1.13 39.45
N ALA A 223 38.24 1.07 40.58
CA ALA A 223 36.82 1.25 40.71
C ALA A 223 36.40 2.69 40.47
N THR A 224 35.48 2.88 39.56
CA THR A 224 34.55 4.01 39.63
C THR A 224 33.16 3.44 39.40
N GLU A 225 32.35 3.51 40.43
CA GLU A 225 30.90 3.16 40.36
C GLU A 225 30.18 4.10 39.42
N GLY A 226 30.04 3.66 38.17
CA GLY A 226 29.09 4.26 37.26
C GLY A 226 27.77 3.57 37.47
N LYS A 227 26.80 4.23 38.07
CA LYS A 227 25.41 3.79 38.14
C LYS A 227 24.92 3.61 36.70
N LYS A 228 24.93 2.41 36.17
CA LYS A 228 24.05 2.01 35.06
C LYS A 228 22.64 2.07 35.63
N ALA A 229 21.93 3.17 35.36
CA ALA A 229 20.52 3.22 35.57
C ALA A 229 19.92 2.05 34.76
N LYS A 230 19.47 1.02 35.42
CA LYS A 230 18.54 0.05 34.84
C LYS A 230 17.34 0.90 34.36
N LYS A 231 17.21 1.04 33.06
CA LYS A 231 15.99 1.51 32.46
C LYS A 231 14.93 0.54 32.91
N GLN A 232 14.10 0.92 33.87
CA GLN A 232 12.88 0.18 34.18
C GLN A 232 12.13 0.04 32.87
N GLU A 233 11.96 -1.16 32.39
CA GLU A 233 11.00 -1.45 31.31
C GLU A 233 9.64 -1.13 31.91
N GLU A 234 9.12 0.06 31.58
CA GLU A 234 7.74 0.41 31.88
C GLU A 234 6.88 -0.73 31.35
N GLU A 235 6.13 -1.34 32.21
CA GLU A 235 5.19 -2.41 31.85
C GLU A 235 4.25 -1.85 30.78
N LYS A 236 4.35 -2.41 29.55
CA LYS A 236 3.56 -1.91 28.42
C LYS A 236 2.10 -2.26 28.63
N TRP A 237 1.28 -1.23 28.58
CA TRP A 237 -0.17 -1.40 28.68
C TRP A 237 -0.67 -2.43 27.65
N LYS A 238 -1.39 -3.46 28.17
CA LYS A 238 -1.96 -4.54 27.38
C LYS A 238 -3.45 -4.29 27.15
N TRP A 239 -3.77 -3.36 26.26
CA TRP A 239 -5.14 -2.97 25.94
C TRP A 239 -6.03 -4.17 25.52
N TRP A 240 -5.44 -5.25 25.07
CA TRP A 240 -6.18 -6.46 24.61
C TRP A 240 -6.70 -7.32 25.77
N GLU A 241 -6.30 -7.05 26.96
CA GLU A 241 -6.80 -7.69 28.21
C GLU A 241 -7.98 -6.89 28.81
N GLU A 242 -8.24 -5.66 28.31
CA GLU A 242 -9.30 -4.79 28.83
C GLU A 242 -10.63 -4.98 28.12
N GLU A 243 -11.71 -4.68 28.82
CA GLU A 243 -13.07 -4.70 28.29
C GLU A 243 -13.27 -3.63 27.21
N ARG A 244 -13.97 -3.99 26.17
CA ARG A 244 -14.29 -3.08 25.07
C ARG A 244 -15.58 -2.31 25.35
N TYR A 245 -15.63 -1.07 24.84
CA TYR A 245 -16.86 -0.28 24.89
C TYR A 245 -17.93 -0.90 23.99
N THR A 246 -19.12 -1.07 24.52
CA THR A 246 -20.29 -1.65 23.82
C THR A 246 -21.30 -0.58 23.39
N ASP A 247 -21.18 0.65 23.91
CA ASP A 247 -22.06 1.80 23.66
C ASP A 247 -21.76 2.54 22.33
N GLY A 248 -20.84 2.01 21.54
CA GLY A 248 -20.41 2.63 20.28
C GLY A 248 -19.32 3.69 20.43
N SER A 249 -19.01 4.13 21.66
CA SER A 249 -17.92 5.08 21.90
C SER A 249 -16.55 4.46 21.54
N LYS A 250 -15.60 5.32 21.18
CA LYS A 250 -14.24 4.90 20.85
C LYS A 250 -13.27 5.25 21.97
N TRP A 251 -13.64 6.23 22.78
CA TRP A 251 -12.89 6.70 23.94
C TRP A 251 -13.85 7.46 24.84
N ARG A 252 -13.50 7.59 26.13
CA ARG A 252 -14.23 8.40 27.10
C ARG A 252 -13.53 9.72 27.37
N PHE A 253 -12.21 9.70 27.41
CA PHE A 253 -11.37 10.89 27.59
C PHE A 253 -10.32 10.95 26.47
N LEU A 254 -10.13 12.16 25.89
CA LEU A 254 -9.12 12.41 24.84
C LEU A 254 -8.54 13.83 25.03
N GLU A 255 -7.25 13.89 25.27
CA GLU A 255 -6.48 15.14 25.35
C GLU A 255 -5.22 15.07 24.47
N HIS A 256 -4.92 16.13 23.70
CA HIS A 256 -3.71 16.25 22.88
C HIS A 256 -3.35 17.72 22.66
N LYS A 257 -2.13 17.98 22.17
CA LYS A 257 -1.60 19.34 21.95
C LYS A 257 -1.99 19.96 20.60
N GLY A 258 -2.71 19.23 19.73
CA GLY A 258 -3.03 19.68 18.39
C GLY A 258 -1.93 19.32 17.38
N PRO A 259 -2.06 19.84 16.14
CA PRO A 259 -1.10 19.56 15.06
C PRO A 259 0.08 20.53 15.06
N VAL A 260 1.18 20.12 14.42
CA VAL A 260 2.32 20.99 14.09
C VAL A 260 2.21 21.38 12.62
N PHE A 261 2.24 22.68 12.33
CA PHE A 261 2.13 23.23 10.97
C PHE A 261 3.50 23.28 10.29
N ALA A 262 3.49 23.33 8.95
CA ALA A 262 4.68 23.65 8.15
C ALA A 262 5.13 25.08 8.47
N PRO A 263 6.44 25.37 8.56
CA PRO A 263 6.93 26.71 8.83
C PRO A 263 6.49 27.70 7.74
N PRO A 264 6.43 29.01 8.05
CA PRO A 264 6.19 30.03 7.04
C PRO A 264 7.23 29.97 5.91
N TYR A 265 6.86 30.50 4.76
CA TYR A 265 7.80 30.62 3.64
C TYR A 265 8.89 31.65 3.98
N GLU A 266 10.12 31.32 3.68
CA GLU A 266 11.28 32.23 3.76
C GLU A 266 11.76 32.51 2.33
N PRO A 267 11.79 33.79 1.90
CA PRO A 267 12.23 34.16 0.54
C PRO A 267 13.64 33.66 0.24
N LEU A 268 13.89 33.39 -1.03
CA LEU A 268 15.22 32.99 -1.53
C LEU A 268 16.23 34.13 -1.33
N PRO A 269 17.53 33.81 -1.13
CA PRO A 269 18.57 34.84 -1.12
C PRO A 269 18.61 35.62 -2.44
N ASP A 270 18.86 36.92 -2.41
CA ASP A 270 18.88 37.83 -3.57
C ASP A 270 19.82 37.39 -4.72
N LYS A 271 20.78 36.53 -4.44
CA LYS A 271 21.68 35.94 -5.44
C LYS A 271 21.05 34.84 -6.28
N VAL A 272 19.90 34.29 -5.86
CA VAL A 272 19.18 33.22 -6.57
C VAL A 272 18.02 33.85 -7.34
N LYS A 273 18.14 33.86 -8.65
CA LYS A 273 17.20 34.59 -9.51
C LYS A 273 16.28 33.64 -10.28
N PHE A 274 15.10 34.12 -10.53
CA PHE A 274 14.18 33.59 -11.54
C PHE A 274 14.33 34.42 -12.80
N TYR A 275 14.25 33.78 -13.98
CA TYR A 275 14.34 34.48 -15.27
C TYR A 275 13.10 34.24 -16.10
N TYR A 276 12.64 35.26 -16.77
CA TYR A 276 11.59 35.20 -17.79
C TYR A 276 12.15 35.77 -19.10
N ASP A 277 12.10 34.95 -20.17
CA ASP A 277 12.60 35.33 -21.49
C ASP A 277 14.07 35.83 -21.45
N GLY A 278 14.88 35.17 -20.60
CA GLY A 278 16.31 35.49 -20.40
C GLY A 278 16.58 36.69 -19.48
N LYS A 279 15.56 37.39 -19.01
CA LYS A 279 15.69 38.57 -18.12
C LYS A 279 15.41 38.17 -16.66
N PRO A 280 16.27 38.60 -15.72
CA PRO A 280 16.00 38.37 -14.30
C PRO A 280 14.75 39.12 -13.85
N MET A 281 13.90 38.44 -13.06
CA MET A 281 12.66 38.98 -12.54
C MET A 281 12.51 38.58 -11.06
N LYS A 282 12.16 39.54 -10.21
CA LYS A 282 11.87 39.27 -8.81
C LYS A 282 10.39 38.91 -8.68
N LEU A 283 10.11 37.79 -8.06
CA LEU A 283 8.74 37.31 -7.80
C LEU A 283 8.26 37.79 -6.42
N SER A 284 6.96 37.99 -6.29
CA SER A 284 6.31 38.20 -5.01
C SER A 284 6.44 36.94 -4.16
N ALA A 285 6.45 37.05 -2.84
CA ALA A 285 6.68 35.90 -1.95
C ALA A 285 5.71 34.73 -2.20
N PRO A 286 4.40 34.94 -2.45
CA PRO A 286 3.51 33.83 -2.81
C PRO A 286 3.87 33.19 -4.16
N ALA A 287 4.19 34.00 -5.18
CA ALA A 287 4.58 33.49 -6.50
C ALA A 287 5.93 32.75 -6.43
N GLU A 288 6.89 33.29 -5.66
CA GLU A 288 8.21 32.68 -5.44
C GLU A 288 8.09 31.32 -4.71
N GLU A 289 7.30 31.25 -3.63
CA GLU A 289 7.08 29.98 -2.90
C GLU A 289 6.61 28.89 -3.87
N VAL A 290 5.60 29.16 -4.69
CA VAL A 290 5.05 28.18 -5.64
C VAL A 290 6.05 27.85 -6.74
N ALA A 291 6.83 28.81 -7.23
CA ALA A 291 7.93 28.59 -8.18
C ALA A 291 8.99 27.63 -7.61
N THR A 292 9.30 27.74 -6.31
CA THR A 292 10.27 26.83 -5.67
C THR A 292 9.80 25.37 -5.69
N PHE A 293 8.49 25.09 -5.62
CA PHE A 293 7.97 23.72 -5.71
C PHE A 293 8.25 23.10 -7.07
N PHE A 294 8.13 23.88 -8.15
CA PHE A 294 8.43 23.42 -9.50
C PHE A 294 9.96 23.27 -9.68
N ALA A 295 10.74 24.24 -9.22
CA ALA A 295 12.21 24.23 -9.28
C ALA A 295 12.81 22.99 -8.61
N LYS A 296 12.28 22.58 -7.43
CA LYS A 296 12.70 21.38 -6.71
C LYS A 296 12.45 20.08 -7.48
N MET A 297 11.56 20.13 -8.48
CA MET A 297 11.17 18.97 -9.30
C MET A 297 11.68 19.04 -10.74
N LEU A 298 12.52 20.01 -11.10
CA LEU A 298 12.91 20.31 -12.49
C LEU A 298 13.47 19.09 -13.23
N ASP A 299 14.23 18.23 -12.56
CA ASP A 299 14.81 16.99 -13.13
C ASP A 299 13.86 15.78 -13.03
N HIS A 300 12.64 15.96 -12.56
CA HIS A 300 11.71 14.86 -12.34
C HIS A 300 10.79 14.66 -13.55
N GLU A 301 10.56 13.41 -13.92
CA GLU A 301 9.69 13.03 -15.05
C GLU A 301 8.29 13.69 -15.06
N TYR A 302 7.78 14.12 -13.90
CA TYR A 302 6.49 14.84 -13.86
C TYR A 302 6.53 16.17 -14.59
N THR A 303 7.65 16.89 -14.55
CA THR A 303 7.79 18.21 -15.19
C THR A 303 7.85 18.15 -16.71
N THR A 304 8.04 16.96 -17.30
CA THR A 304 7.95 16.75 -18.75
C THR A 304 6.50 16.49 -19.23
N LYS A 305 5.58 16.17 -18.32
CA LYS A 305 4.18 15.86 -18.65
C LYS A 305 3.39 17.15 -18.89
N ASP A 306 2.72 17.28 -20.03
CA ASP A 306 1.92 18.46 -20.39
C ASP A 306 0.84 18.79 -19.34
N ILE A 307 0.12 17.77 -18.86
CA ILE A 307 -0.93 17.98 -17.88
C ILE A 307 -0.38 18.55 -16.56
N PHE A 308 0.82 18.10 -16.13
CA PHE A 308 1.50 18.63 -14.94
C PHE A 308 1.86 20.10 -15.14
N ARG A 309 2.46 20.43 -16.29
CA ARG A 309 2.87 21.80 -16.64
C ARG A 309 1.66 22.74 -16.73
N LYS A 310 0.59 22.31 -17.41
CA LYS A 310 -0.66 23.08 -17.56
C LYS A 310 -1.32 23.38 -16.19
N ASN A 311 -1.45 22.34 -15.35
CA ASN A 311 -2.05 22.47 -14.03
C ASN A 311 -1.21 23.37 -13.10
N PHE A 312 0.12 23.16 -13.09
CA PHE A 312 1.05 24.01 -12.34
C PHE A 312 0.92 25.46 -12.75
N TYR A 313 1.03 25.73 -14.04
CA TYR A 313 0.99 27.11 -14.58
C TYR A 313 -0.33 27.81 -14.25
N LYS A 314 -1.44 27.11 -14.46
CA LYS A 314 -2.79 27.62 -14.14
C LYS A 314 -2.92 28.02 -12.66
N ASP A 315 -2.39 27.19 -11.74
CA ASP A 315 -2.48 27.47 -10.31
C ASP A 315 -1.44 28.51 -9.87
N TRP A 316 -0.20 28.44 -10.40
CA TRP A 316 0.84 29.43 -10.12
C TRP A 316 0.39 30.86 -10.48
N ARG A 317 -0.25 31.01 -11.66
CA ARG A 317 -0.79 32.34 -12.06
C ARG A 317 -1.83 32.90 -11.07
N LYS A 318 -2.49 32.09 -10.25
CA LYS A 318 -3.42 32.59 -9.23
C LYS A 318 -2.69 33.30 -8.08
N GLU A 319 -1.46 32.82 -7.79
CA GLU A 319 -0.64 33.34 -6.68
C GLU A 319 0.22 34.58 -7.09
N MET A 320 0.28 34.90 -8.40
CA MET A 320 0.99 36.04 -8.96
C MET A 320 0.23 37.35 -8.74
N THR A 321 0.97 38.46 -8.68
CA THR A 321 0.39 39.83 -8.78
C THR A 321 -0.14 40.13 -10.20
N SER A 322 -0.81 41.27 -10.39
CA SER A 322 -1.29 41.69 -11.72
C SER A 322 -0.12 41.95 -12.68
N GLU A 323 0.94 42.56 -12.17
CA GLU A 323 2.16 42.88 -12.92
C GLU A 323 2.87 41.61 -13.37
N GLU A 324 3.05 40.65 -12.45
CA GLU A 324 3.64 39.35 -12.78
C GLU A 324 2.83 38.60 -13.85
N LYS A 325 1.51 38.64 -13.75
CA LYS A 325 0.59 38.02 -14.74
C LYS A 325 0.71 38.65 -16.11
N SER A 326 0.93 39.95 -16.18
CA SER A 326 1.09 40.69 -17.47
C SER A 326 2.39 40.28 -18.17
N VAL A 327 3.45 40.05 -17.41
CA VAL A 327 4.78 39.70 -17.94
C VAL A 327 4.88 38.19 -18.23
N ILE A 328 4.53 37.32 -17.24
CA ILE A 328 4.69 35.88 -17.33
C ILE A 328 3.49 35.25 -18.06
N THR A 329 3.55 35.24 -19.39
CA THR A 329 2.47 34.75 -20.25
C THR A 329 2.69 33.31 -20.78
N ASP A 330 3.92 32.78 -20.68
CA ASP A 330 4.29 31.44 -21.18
C ASP A 330 5.27 30.74 -20.23
N LEU A 331 4.89 29.56 -19.74
CA LEU A 331 5.74 28.73 -18.87
C LEU A 331 7.05 28.30 -19.55
N ASN A 332 7.07 28.18 -20.87
CA ASN A 332 8.27 27.75 -21.60
C ASN A 332 9.37 28.83 -21.61
N LYS A 333 9.02 30.08 -21.37
CA LYS A 333 9.94 31.20 -21.22
C LYS A 333 10.47 31.37 -19.79
N CYS A 334 9.96 30.57 -18.84
CA CYS A 334 10.37 30.62 -17.44
C CYS A 334 11.61 29.75 -17.20
N ASP A 335 12.61 30.31 -16.55
CA ASP A 335 13.81 29.57 -16.19
C ASP A 335 13.96 29.48 -14.66
N PHE A 336 13.89 28.26 -14.15
CA PHE A 336 13.96 27.91 -12.74
C PHE A 336 15.32 27.28 -12.38
N ARG A 337 16.32 27.27 -13.28
CA ARG A 337 17.56 26.51 -13.08
C ARG A 337 18.35 26.98 -11.85
N GLU A 338 18.53 28.29 -11.65
CA GLU A 338 19.26 28.80 -10.46
C GLU A 338 18.57 28.39 -9.17
N MET A 339 17.23 28.47 -9.13
CA MET A 339 16.46 27.99 -7.97
C MET A 339 16.68 26.48 -7.73
N SER A 340 16.67 25.69 -8.80
CA SER A 340 16.90 24.23 -8.73
C SER A 340 18.29 23.90 -8.21
N GLU A 341 19.31 24.58 -8.72
CA GLU A 341 20.71 24.43 -8.29
C GLU A 341 20.90 24.79 -6.82
N TYR A 342 20.26 25.85 -6.37
CA TYR A 342 20.25 26.24 -4.96
C TYR A 342 19.73 25.11 -4.05
N PHE A 343 18.60 24.50 -4.40
CA PHE A 343 18.02 23.41 -3.61
C PHE A 343 18.86 22.12 -3.70
N LYS A 344 19.49 21.85 -4.86
CA LYS A 344 20.45 20.75 -5.01
C LYS A 344 21.65 20.96 -4.09
N ALA A 345 22.20 22.18 -4.06
CA ALA A 345 23.34 22.54 -3.19
C ALA A 345 22.95 22.42 -1.69
N GLN A 346 21.75 22.88 -1.32
CA GLN A 346 21.23 22.70 0.06
C GLN A 346 21.11 21.22 0.44
N SER A 347 20.57 20.40 -0.46
CA SER A 347 20.42 18.97 -0.24
C SER A 347 21.78 18.28 -0.04
N GLU A 348 22.76 18.67 -0.84
CA GLU A 348 24.14 18.13 -0.72
C GLU A 348 24.81 18.59 0.59
N ALA A 349 24.65 19.87 0.94
CA ALA A 349 25.13 20.39 2.22
C ALA A 349 24.57 19.60 3.41
N ARG A 350 23.25 19.28 3.35
CA ARG A 350 22.59 18.47 4.38
C ARG A 350 23.17 17.05 4.47
N LYS A 351 23.51 16.42 3.35
CA LYS A 351 24.18 15.10 3.33
C LYS A 351 25.56 15.16 3.97
N GLN A 352 26.27 16.28 3.77
CA GLN A 352 27.64 16.52 4.27
C GLN A 352 27.71 17.01 5.72
N MET A 353 26.58 17.34 6.34
CA MET A 353 26.49 17.75 7.75
C MET A 353 27.24 16.78 8.68
N SER A 354 27.86 17.31 9.72
CA SER A 354 28.56 16.53 10.75
C SER A 354 27.59 15.63 11.54
N LYS A 355 28.14 14.63 12.24
CA LYS A 355 27.36 13.78 13.15
C LYS A 355 26.73 14.60 14.28
N GLU A 356 27.43 15.64 14.75
CA GLU A 356 26.97 16.52 15.82
C GLU A 356 25.76 17.38 15.37
N GLU A 357 25.82 17.94 14.17
CA GLU A 357 24.71 18.72 13.58
C GLU A 357 23.48 17.85 13.35
N LYS A 358 23.68 16.67 12.76
CA LYS A 358 22.60 15.68 12.57
C LYS A 358 21.97 15.27 13.91
N GLN A 359 22.80 15.15 14.95
CA GLN A 359 22.33 14.81 16.29
C GLN A 359 21.49 15.94 16.91
N LYS A 360 21.88 17.21 16.74
CA LYS A 360 21.08 18.37 17.19
C LYS A 360 19.70 18.41 16.56
N ILE A 361 19.64 18.19 15.23
CA ILE A 361 18.36 18.12 14.49
C ILE A 361 17.50 16.97 15.04
N LYS A 362 18.13 15.81 15.31
CA LYS A 362 17.42 14.64 15.86
C LYS A 362 16.87 14.95 17.27
N GLU A 363 17.62 15.63 18.11
CA GLU A 363 17.21 16.03 19.47
C GLU A 363 16.03 16.99 19.41
N GLU A 364 16.07 17.98 18.53
CA GLU A 364 14.97 18.92 18.32
C GLU A 364 13.71 18.20 17.82
N ASN A 365 13.85 17.32 16.83
CA ASN A 365 12.72 16.51 16.36
C ASN A 365 12.17 15.60 17.46
N GLU A 366 13.03 15.07 18.32
CA GLU A 366 12.61 14.26 19.47
C GLU A 366 11.85 15.12 20.51
N ARG A 367 12.28 16.37 20.74
CA ARG A 367 11.58 17.32 21.63
C ARG A 367 10.15 17.59 21.12
N ILE A 368 10.04 17.89 19.83
CA ILE A 368 8.73 18.12 19.17
C ILE A 368 7.88 16.84 19.26
N LEU A 369 8.48 15.65 19.04
CA LEU A 369 7.79 14.37 19.16
C LEU A 369 7.27 14.13 20.59
N GLN A 370 8.05 14.46 21.61
CA GLN A 370 7.61 14.29 23.02
C GLN A 370 6.46 15.23 23.36
N GLU A 371 6.43 16.41 22.77
CA GLU A 371 5.38 17.41 23.01
C GLU A 371 4.08 17.11 22.22
N TYR A 372 4.19 16.87 20.92
CA TYR A 372 3.03 16.76 20.01
C TYR A 372 2.73 15.34 19.53
N GLY A 373 3.65 14.40 19.74
CA GLY A 373 3.56 13.05 19.21
C GLY A 373 2.74 12.08 20.04
N PHE A 374 2.15 12.54 21.16
CA PHE A 374 1.36 11.72 22.08
C PHE A 374 0.06 12.42 22.47
N CYS A 375 -0.94 11.62 22.81
CA CYS A 375 -2.18 12.05 23.44
C CYS A 375 -2.40 11.24 24.72
N ILE A 376 -3.29 11.73 25.57
CA ILE A 376 -3.83 10.97 26.69
C ILE A 376 -5.23 10.49 26.26
N MET A 377 -5.45 9.19 26.25
CA MET A 377 -6.72 8.57 25.92
C MET A 377 -7.07 7.56 27.00
N ASP A 378 -8.19 7.80 27.69
CA ASP A 378 -8.70 6.91 28.76
C ASP A 378 -7.59 6.62 29.80
N ASN A 379 -6.88 7.67 30.26
CA ASN A 379 -5.75 7.68 31.21
C ASN A 379 -4.46 7.05 30.69
N HIS A 380 -4.40 6.59 29.43
CA HIS A 380 -3.20 5.99 28.84
C HIS A 380 -2.52 6.94 27.84
N LYS A 381 -1.19 7.00 27.89
CA LYS A 381 -0.38 7.79 26.95
C LYS A 381 -0.26 7.00 25.63
N GLU A 382 -0.98 7.43 24.60
CA GLU A 382 -0.99 6.79 23.30
C GLU A 382 -0.24 7.63 22.26
N ARG A 383 0.48 6.95 21.37
CA ARG A 383 1.26 7.60 20.30
C ARG A 383 0.34 8.02 19.14
N ILE A 384 0.53 9.27 18.67
CA ILE A 384 -0.13 9.79 17.48
C ILE A 384 0.60 9.29 16.24
N GLY A 385 -0.11 8.98 15.17
CA GLY A 385 0.46 8.43 13.93
C GLY A 385 1.30 9.44 13.19
N ASN A 386 0.70 10.55 12.79
CA ASN A 386 1.39 11.69 12.18
C ASN A 386 0.74 12.98 12.66
N PHE A 387 1.42 13.71 13.53
CA PHE A 387 0.94 14.95 14.14
C PHE A 387 1.30 16.21 13.31
N ARG A 388 2.10 16.04 12.24
CA ARG A 388 2.50 17.16 11.38
C ARG A 388 1.52 17.32 10.23
N ILE A 389 1.09 18.55 9.99
CA ILE A 389 0.30 18.92 8.81
C ILE A 389 1.21 18.81 7.57
N GLU A 390 0.68 18.29 6.49
CA GLU A 390 1.40 18.19 5.21
C GLU A 390 1.79 19.58 4.70
N PRO A 391 3.05 19.80 4.29
CA PRO A 391 3.47 21.10 3.75
C PRO A 391 2.80 21.37 2.40
N PRO A 392 2.76 22.65 1.98
CA PRO A 392 2.32 22.98 0.63
C PRO A 392 3.28 22.41 -0.42
N GLY A 393 2.83 22.33 -1.67
CA GLY A 393 3.65 21.77 -2.74
C GLY A 393 2.82 21.44 -3.97
N LEU A 394 3.38 20.71 -4.93
CA LEU A 394 2.67 20.29 -6.14
C LEU A 394 2.15 18.86 -5.99
N PHE A 395 0.89 18.67 -6.34
CA PHE A 395 0.25 17.35 -6.30
C PHE A 395 0.83 16.47 -7.42
N ARG A 396 1.32 15.29 -7.06
CA ARG A 396 1.93 14.36 -8.01
C ARG A 396 0.94 13.33 -8.55
N GLY A 397 0.08 12.82 -7.67
CA GLY A 397 -0.81 11.71 -8.01
C GLY A 397 -0.06 10.39 -8.19
N ARG A 398 -0.72 9.41 -8.76
CA ARG A 398 -0.15 8.12 -9.19
C ARG A 398 -0.68 7.80 -10.57
N GLY A 399 0.19 7.26 -11.43
CA GLY A 399 -0.14 7.04 -12.84
C GLY A 399 -0.41 8.37 -13.54
N ASP A 400 -1.31 8.37 -14.50
CA ASP A 400 -1.68 9.56 -15.27
C ASP A 400 -2.88 10.27 -14.62
N HIS A 401 -2.64 10.78 -13.42
CA HIS A 401 -3.67 11.47 -12.64
C HIS A 401 -3.98 12.85 -13.26
N PRO A 402 -5.24 13.16 -13.59
CA PRO A 402 -5.58 14.41 -14.29
C PRO A 402 -5.28 15.70 -13.52
N LYS A 403 -5.18 15.62 -12.19
CA LYS A 403 -4.90 16.78 -11.32
C LYS A 403 -3.42 16.91 -10.96
N MET A 404 -2.50 16.10 -11.55
CA MET A 404 -1.06 16.24 -11.29
C MET A 404 -0.59 17.65 -11.67
N GLY A 405 0.30 18.22 -10.86
CA GLY A 405 0.82 19.58 -11.04
C GLY A 405 0.00 20.66 -10.34
N MET A 406 -1.23 20.39 -9.89
CA MET A 406 -2.02 21.36 -9.14
C MET A 406 -1.37 21.74 -7.82
N LEU A 407 -1.56 22.99 -7.38
CA LEU A 407 -1.03 23.51 -6.13
C LEU A 407 -1.78 22.94 -4.91
N LYS A 408 -1.07 22.16 -4.11
CA LYS A 408 -1.52 21.74 -2.78
C LYS A 408 -1.26 22.92 -1.82
N ARG A 409 -2.33 23.60 -1.42
CA ARG A 409 -2.26 24.84 -0.64
C ARG A 409 -1.79 24.59 0.79
N ARG A 410 -1.17 25.60 1.38
CA ARG A 410 -0.81 25.64 2.80
C ARG A 410 -2.09 25.54 3.65
N ILE A 411 -2.11 24.59 4.58
CA ILE A 411 -3.20 24.42 5.54
C ILE A 411 -2.95 25.39 6.71
N ARG A 412 -3.98 26.14 7.04
CA ARG A 412 -3.97 27.16 8.10
C ARG A 412 -4.76 26.67 9.33
N PRO A 413 -4.55 27.24 10.51
CA PRO A 413 -5.35 26.89 11.69
C PRO A 413 -6.85 27.01 11.46
N GLU A 414 -7.29 27.98 10.66
CA GLU A 414 -8.69 28.23 10.27
C GLU A 414 -9.31 27.11 9.40
N ASP A 415 -8.50 26.21 8.87
CA ASP A 415 -8.97 25.02 8.13
C ASP A 415 -9.20 23.82 9.05
N ILE A 416 -8.69 23.86 10.27
CA ILE A 416 -8.52 22.72 11.17
C ILE A 416 -9.72 22.54 12.09
N ILE A 417 -10.24 21.32 12.14
CA ILE A 417 -11.22 20.86 13.13
C ILE A 417 -10.47 20.01 14.16
N ILE A 418 -10.49 20.41 15.42
CA ILE A 418 -9.93 19.67 16.56
C ILE A 418 -11.02 18.77 17.14
N ASN A 419 -10.66 17.52 17.52
CA ASN A 419 -11.57 16.65 18.29
C ASN A 419 -10.89 16.24 19.61
N CYS A 420 -11.50 16.55 20.74
CA CYS A 420 -11.00 16.26 22.07
C CYS A 420 -12.16 16.18 23.07
N SER A 421 -11.92 15.74 24.30
CA SER A 421 -12.92 15.75 25.37
C SER A 421 -13.31 17.16 25.78
N LYS A 422 -14.54 17.35 26.19
CA LYS A 422 -15.07 18.64 26.66
C LYS A 422 -14.33 19.12 27.92
N ASP A 423 -14.00 18.19 28.78
CA ASP A 423 -13.31 18.38 30.06
C ASP A 423 -11.78 18.30 29.96
N SER A 424 -11.23 18.11 28.76
CA SER A 424 -9.79 18.08 28.52
C SER A 424 -9.21 19.49 28.32
N LYS A 425 -7.88 19.58 28.45
CA LYS A 425 -7.13 20.80 28.11
C LYS A 425 -7.10 20.96 26.58
N GLN A 426 -7.95 21.85 26.08
CA GLN A 426 -8.10 22.06 24.64
C GLN A 426 -6.79 22.57 24.02
N PRO A 427 -6.41 22.08 22.83
CA PRO A 427 -5.27 22.60 22.08
C PRO A 427 -5.43 24.11 21.77
N LYS A 428 -4.41 24.89 22.03
CA LYS A 428 -4.39 26.31 21.68
C LYS A 428 -3.91 26.48 20.23
N PRO A 429 -4.58 27.32 19.42
CA PRO A 429 -4.07 27.63 18.08
C PRO A 429 -2.82 28.51 18.18
N PRO A 430 -2.02 28.62 17.11
CA PRO A 430 -0.91 29.58 17.07
C PRO A 430 -1.39 31.02 17.33
N PRO A 431 -0.53 31.88 17.95
CA PRO A 431 -0.92 33.26 18.26
C PRO A 431 -1.52 34.00 17.05
N GLY A 432 -2.59 34.74 17.27
CA GLY A 432 -3.27 35.53 16.25
C GLY A 432 -4.18 34.73 15.32
N THR A 433 -4.38 33.42 15.59
CA THR A 433 -5.23 32.54 14.77
C THR A 433 -6.30 31.86 15.61
N LYS A 434 -7.23 31.15 14.93
CA LYS A 434 -8.29 30.38 15.61
C LYS A 434 -8.49 29.05 14.88
N TRP A 435 -8.97 28.06 15.61
CA TRP A 435 -9.41 26.80 14.96
C TRP A 435 -10.71 27.04 14.20
N LYS A 436 -10.92 26.32 13.11
CA LYS A 436 -12.20 26.30 12.40
C LYS A 436 -13.32 25.86 13.33
N GLU A 437 -13.05 24.80 14.10
CA GLU A 437 -14.04 24.20 15.00
C GLU A 437 -13.34 23.33 16.06
N VAL A 438 -13.89 23.27 17.26
CA VAL A 438 -13.53 22.27 18.27
C VAL A 438 -14.75 21.38 18.53
N ARG A 439 -14.58 20.09 18.28
CA ARG A 439 -15.61 19.04 18.46
C ARG A 439 -15.35 18.19 19.70
N HIS A 440 -16.42 17.58 20.19
CA HIS A 440 -16.38 16.66 21.34
C HIS A 440 -17.12 15.37 20.94
N ASP A 441 -16.64 14.69 19.88
CA ASP A 441 -17.28 13.50 19.32
C ASP A 441 -16.47 12.25 19.65
N ASN A 442 -16.93 11.49 20.66
CA ASN A 442 -16.26 10.26 21.09
C ASN A 442 -16.62 9.02 20.25
N LYS A 443 -17.48 9.17 19.23
CA LYS A 443 -17.84 8.06 18.31
C LYS A 443 -16.86 7.96 17.13
N VAL A 444 -15.97 8.95 16.96
CA VAL A 444 -14.94 8.96 15.91
C VAL A 444 -13.54 8.71 16.49
N THR A 445 -12.61 8.33 15.62
CA THR A 445 -11.25 7.89 16.02
C THR A 445 -10.15 8.88 15.61
N TRP A 446 -10.51 9.99 14.94
CA TRP A 446 -9.54 11.00 14.53
C TRP A 446 -9.41 12.09 15.59
N LEU A 447 -8.23 12.70 15.67
CA LEU A 447 -7.90 13.78 16.60
C LEU A 447 -8.03 15.15 15.95
N VAL A 448 -7.66 15.25 14.68
CA VAL A 448 -7.65 16.50 13.90
C VAL A 448 -8.12 16.16 12.49
N SER A 449 -8.88 17.08 11.85
CA SER A 449 -9.27 16.91 10.45
C SER A 449 -9.27 18.25 9.71
N TRP A 450 -9.09 18.18 8.39
CA TRP A 450 -9.18 19.31 7.46
C TRP A 450 -9.55 18.80 6.06
N THR A 451 -10.04 19.71 5.22
CA THR A 451 -10.35 19.42 3.81
C THR A 451 -9.20 19.91 2.93
N GLU A 452 -8.60 19.04 2.14
CA GLU A 452 -7.56 19.43 1.19
C GLU A 452 -8.18 19.90 -0.13
N ASN A 453 -7.45 20.76 -0.84
CA ASN A 453 -8.04 21.52 -1.97
C ASN A 453 -8.01 20.81 -3.33
N ILE A 454 -7.25 19.71 -3.50
CA ILE A 454 -7.08 19.06 -4.83
C ILE A 454 -8.30 18.22 -5.19
N GLN A 455 -8.71 17.33 -4.27
CA GLN A 455 -9.83 16.40 -4.47
C GLN A 455 -10.99 16.67 -3.52
N GLY A 456 -10.88 17.72 -2.68
CA GLY A 456 -11.89 18.01 -1.65
C GLY A 456 -11.94 16.93 -0.55
N SER A 457 -10.95 16.06 -0.48
CA SER A 457 -10.96 14.93 0.45
C SER A 457 -10.61 15.39 1.87
N ILE A 458 -11.29 14.80 2.87
CA ILE A 458 -10.99 15.08 4.28
C ILE A 458 -9.74 14.29 4.69
N LYS A 459 -8.76 15.00 5.23
CA LYS A 459 -7.53 14.42 5.80
C LYS A 459 -7.62 14.40 7.32
N TYR A 460 -6.91 13.46 7.93
CA TYR A 460 -7.02 13.22 9.38
C TYR A 460 -5.66 12.99 10.02
N ILE A 461 -5.49 13.52 11.24
CA ILE A 461 -4.49 13.03 12.18
C ILE A 461 -5.16 11.95 13.03
N MET A 462 -4.55 10.77 13.08
CA MET A 462 -5.05 9.60 13.76
C MET A 462 -3.97 9.00 14.67
N LEU A 463 -4.36 8.09 15.55
CA LEU A 463 -3.42 7.36 16.39
C LEU A 463 -2.50 6.44 15.56
N ASN A 464 -1.36 6.14 16.15
CA ASN A 464 -0.36 5.20 15.62
C ASN A 464 -0.96 3.79 15.51
N PRO A 465 -0.47 2.95 14.55
CA PRO A 465 -0.93 1.56 14.44
C PRO A 465 -0.74 0.70 15.69
N SER A 466 0.12 1.09 16.64
CA SER A 466 0.30 0.39 17.92
C SER A 466 -0.77 0.71 18.98
N SER A 467 -1.65 1.70 18.74
CA SER A 467 -2.67 2.15 19.67
C SER A 467 -3.79 1.13 19.85
N ARG A 468 -4.51 1.23 21.00
CA ARG A 468 -5.67 0.39 21.29
C ARG A 468 -6.71 0.40 20.16
N ILE A 469 -7.17 1.59 19.74
CA ILE A 469 -8.22 1.74 18.71
C ILE A 469 -7.81 1.09 17.38
N LYS A 470 -6.53 1.24 16.97
CA LYS A 470 -6.03 0.64 15.73
C LYS A 470 -5.84 -0.87 15.86
N GLY A 471 -5.38 -1.31 17.03
CA GLY A 471 -5.20 -2.73 17.35
C GLY A 471 -6.52 -3.49 17.39
N GLU A 472 -7.55 -2.93 18.04
CA GLU A 472 -8.91 -3.49 18.08
C GLU A 472 -9.49 -3.65 16.66
N LYS A 473 -9.36 -2.63 15.81
CA LYS A 473 -9.80 -2.69 14.40
C LYS A 473 -9.05 -3.77 13.61
N ASP A 474 -7.75 -3.93 13.84
CA ASP A 474 -6.97 -5.00 13.21
C ASP A 474 -7.45 -6.38 13.70
N TRP A 475 -7.65 -6.56 15.00
CA TRP A 475 -8.18 -7.81 15.57
C TRP A 475 -9.56 -8.13 14.96
N GLN A 476 -10.52 -7.20 15.00
CA GLN A 476 -11.87 -7.37 14.42
C GLN A 476 -11.81 -7.76 12.93
N LYS A 477 -10.91 -7.13 12.17
CA LYS A 477 -10.69 -7.45 10.74
C LYS A 477 -10.33 -8.93 10.54
N TYR A 478 -9.40 -9.44 11.36
CA TYR A 478 -8.96 -10.85 11.24
C TYR A 478 -10.04 -11.81 11.77
N GLU A 479 -10.76 -11.44 12.82
CA GLU A 479 -11.88 -12.26 13.33
C GLU A 479 -13.02 -12.35 12.29
N THR A 480 -13.32 -11.26 11.58
CA THR A 480 -14.29 -11.29 10.48
C THR A 480 -13.84 -12.26 9.38
N ALA A 481 -12.54 -12.27 9.05
CA ALA A 481 -12.00 -13.22 8.06
C ALA A 481 -12.05 -14.68 8.56
N ARG A 482 -11.84 -14.89 9.85
CA ARG A 482 -12.00 -16.23 10.48
C ARG A 482 -13.47 -16.69 10.46
N ARG A 483 -14.42 -15.78 10.65
CA ARG A 483 -15.85 -16.10 10.49
C ARG A 483 -16.16 -16.48 9.04
N LEU A 484 -15.57 -15.79 8.05
CA LEU A 484 -15.73 -16.15 6.63
C LEU A 484 -15.22 -17.58 6.37
N LYS A 485 -14.11 -18.01 6.97
CA LYS A 485 -13.60 -19.39 6.84
C LYS A 485 -14.70 -20.42 7.14
N LYS A 486 -15.54 -20.16 8.15
CA LYS A 486 -16.58 -21.09 8.60
C LYS A 486 -17.74 -21.25 7.60
N CYS A 487 -17.96 -20.24 6.72
CA CYS A 487 -19.11 -20.24 5.80
C CYS A 487 -18.74 -20.10 4.33
N VAL A 488 -17.43 -19.99 3.99
CA VAL A 488 -16.98 -19.69 2.63
C VAL A 488 -17.44 -20.75 1.62
N ASP A 489 -17.48 -22.02 1.99
CA ASP A 489 -17.89 -23.09 1.08
C ASP A 489 -19.40 -23.03 0.75
N ARG A 490 -20.23 -22.64 1.72
CA ARG A 490 -21.65 -22.34 1.48
C ARG A 490 -21.79 -21.15 0.50
N LEU A 491 -21.00 -20.08 0.72
CA LEU A 491 -20.99 -18.92 -0.20
C LEU A 491 -20.55 -19.32 -1.63
N ARG A 492 -19.58 -20.22 -1.72
CA ARG A 492 -19.08 -20.75 -2.99
C ARG A 492 -20.14 -21.61 -3.71
N ALA A 493 -20.88 -22.39 -2.98
CA ALA A 493 -22.01 -23.15 -3.52
C ALA A 493 -23.08 -22.18 -4.05
N GLN A 494 -23.45 -21.16 -3.24
CA GLN A 494 -24.46 -20.17 -3.60
C GLN A 494 -24.12 -19.44 -4.91
N TYR A 495 -22.92 -18.89 -5.07
CA TYR A 495 -22.60 -18.15 -6.28
C TYR A 495 -22.49 -19.09 -7.52
N ARG A 496 -22.16 -20.37 -7.35
CA ARG A 496 -22.17 -21.36 -8.44
C ARG A 496 -23.61 -21.64 -8.93
N ASP A 497 -24.58 -21.65 -8.03
CA ASP A 497 -25.99 -21.76 -8.38
C ASP A 497 -26.52 -20.46 -9.03
N ASP A 498 -26.10 -19.31 -8.51
CA ASP A 498 -26.44 -17.99 -9.03
C ASP A 498 -26.01 -17.80 -10.51
N TRP A 499 -24.94 -18.50 -10.97
CA TRP A 499 -24.54 -18.47 -12.41
C TRP A 499 -25.61 -18.98 -13.37
N LYS A 500 -26.60 -19.70 -12.88
CA LYS A 500 -27.70 -20.28 -13.65
C LYS A 500 -28.97 -19.42 -13.61
N SER A 501 -28.97 -18.37 -12.81
CA SER A 501 -30.13 -17.50 -12.61
C SER A 501 -30.66 -16.94 -13.90
N LYS A 502 -31.97 -16.72 -14.02
CA LYS A 502 -32.61 -16.03 -15.14
C LYS A 502 -32.28 -14.54 -15.11
N GLU A 503 -32.01 -13.99 -13.94
CA GLU A 503 -31.68 -12.56 -13.73
C GLU A 503 -30.22 -12.27 -14.03
N MET A 504 -29.98 -11.39 -15.01
CA MET A 504 -28.62 -10.96 -15.39
C MET A 504 -27.87 -10.32 -14.21
N ARG A 505 -28.57 -9.51 -13.41
CA ARG A 505 -28.02 -8.88 -12.21
C ARG A 505 -27.41 -9.92 -11.23
N ILE A 506 -28.08 -11.04 -11.03
CA ILE A 506 -27.63 -12.12 -10.13
C ILE A 506 -26.42 -12.82 -10.74
N ARG A 507 -26.45 -13.13 -12.07
CA ARG A 507 -25.31 -13.75 -12.79
C ARG A 507 -24.06 -12.88 -12.69
N GLN A 508 -24.17 -11.58 -12.98
CA GLN A 508 -23.02 -10.63 -12.92
C GLN A 508 -22.44 -10.56 -11.52
N ARG A 509 -23.31 -10.43 -10.50
CA ARG A 509 -22.89 -10.43 -9.09
C ARG A 509 -22.12 -11.71 -8.73
N ALA A 510 -22.59 -12.85 -9.15
CA ALA A 510 -22.02 -14.17 -8.87
C ALA A 510 -20.66 -14.37 -9.55
N VAL A 511 -20.49 -13.91 -10.82
CA VAL A 511 -19.21 -13.97 -11.54
C VAL A 511 -18.21 -12.99 -10.90
N ALA A 512 -18.62 -11.78 -10.56
CA ALA A 512 -17.77 -10.79 -9.87
C ALA A 512 -17.30 -11.33 -8.52
N LEU A 513 -18.19 -11.98 -7.77
CA LEU A 513 -17.84 -12.58 -6.47
C LEU A 513 -16.81 -13.72 -6.64
N TYR A 514 -16.96 -14.54 -7.68
CA TYR A 514 -15.97 -15.57 -8.05
C TYR A 514 -14.59 -14.91 -8.29
N PHE A 515 -14.52 -13.82 -9.04
CA PHE A 515 -13.26 -13.11 -9.29
C PHE A 515 -12.63 -12.56 -7.99
N ILE A 516 -13.46 -12.01 -7.11
CA ILE A 516 -13.01 -11.48 -5.81
C ILE A 516 -12.50 -12.62 -4.90
N ASP A 517 -13.20 -13.74 -4.86
CA ASP A 517 -12.83 -14.91 -4.06
C ASP A 517 -11.60 -15.63 -4.64
N LYS A 518 -11.62 -15.98 -5.92
CA LYS A 518 -10.59 -16.84 -6.53
C LYS A 518 -9.34 -16.10 -6.99
N LEU A 519 -9.49 -14.86 -7.50
CA LEU A 519 -8.38 -14.07 -8.04
C LEU A 519 -7.94 -12.97 -7.08
N ALA A 520 -8.57 -12.88 -5.92
CA ALA A 520 -8.31 -11.83 -4.90
C ALA A 520 -8.39 -10.41 -5.50
N LEU A 521 -9.25 -10.17 -6.51
CA LEU A 521 -9.44 -8.85 -7.09
C LEU A 521 -10.02 -7.88 -6.04
N ARG A 522 -9.70 -6.60 -6.18
CA ARG A 522 -10.34 -5.52 -5.41
C ARG A 522 -11.71 -5.24 -6.02
N ALA A 523 -12.68 -4.86 -5.20
CA ALA A 523 -14.04 -4.59 -5.67
C ALA A 523 -14.09 -3.55 -6.80
N GLY A 524 -13.44 -2.39 -6.67
CA GLY A 524 -13.45 -1.31 -7.66
C GLY A 524 -14.68 -0.42 -7.57
N ASN A 525 -14.49 0.81 -7.09
CA ASN A 525 -15.55 1.82 -7.06
C ASN A 525 -15.63 2.53 -8.41
N GLU A 526 -16.80 2.94 -8.79
CA GLU A 526 -17.02 3.88 -9.87
C GLU A 526 -16.23 5.16 -9.60
N LYS A 527 -15.85 5.85 -10.65
CA LYS A 527 -15.05 7.08 -10.59
C LYS A 527 -15.60 8.11 -11.58
N GLU A 528 -15.52 9.36 -11.19
CA GLU A 528 -15.82 10.48 -12.07
C GLU A 528 -14.62 10.72 -13.00
N GLU A 529 -14.90 10.84 -14.27
CA GLU A 529 -13.92 11.16 -15.30
C GLU A 529 -13.28 12.52 -15.01
N GLY A 530 -11.97 12.64 -15.19
CA GLY A 530 -11.21 13.88 -14.93
C GLY A 530 -10.89 14.14 -13.46
N GLU A 531 -11.45 13.37 -12.53
CA GLU A 531 -11.21 13.56 -11.09
C GLU A 531 -10.08 12.68 -10.54
N THR A 532 -9.92 11.49 -11.08
CA THR A 532 -8.89 10.52 -10.62
C THR A 532 -8.25 9.81 -11.82
N ALA A 533 -7.10 9.17 -11.57
CA ALA A 533 -6.47 8.34 -12.60
C ALA A 533 -7.39 7.18 -13.00
N ASP A 534 -7.41 6.83 -14.29
CA ASP A 534 -8.19 5.70 -14.77
C ASP A 534 -7.59 4.38 -14.25
N THR A 535 -8.20 3.84 -13.23
CA THR A 535 -7.82 2.56 -12.61
C THR A 535 -9.09 1.83 -12.19
N VAL A 536 -9.13 0.54 -12.42
CA VAL A 536 -10.35 -0.26 -12.21
C VAL A 536 -10.16 -1.36 -11.15
N GLY A 537 -11.26 -1.92 -10.73
CA GLY A 537 -11.34 -3.14 -9.94
C GLY A 537 -12.47 -4.00 -10.48
N CYS A 538 -12.83 -5.07 -9.78
CA CYS A 538 -13.74 -6.09 -10.29
C CYS A 538 -15.07 -5.50 -10.82
N CYS A 539 -15.75 -4.67 -10.01
CA CYS A 539 -17.08 -4.12 -10.38
C CYS A 539 -17.03 -3.00 -11.43
N SER A 540 -15.84 -2.44 -11.69
CA SER A 540 -15.63 -1.40 -12.70
C SER A 540 -14.71 -1.86 -13.83
N LEU A 541 -14.65 -3.18 -14.09
CA LEU A 541 -13.97 -3.72 -15.28
C LEU A 541 -14.79 -3.35 -16.52
N ARG A 542 -14.10 -2.94 -17.58
CA ARG A 542 -14.67 -2.70 -18.90
C ARG A 542 -14.41 -3.91 -19.82
N VAL A 543 -15.10 -3.96 -20.95
CA VAL A 543 -14.95 -5.01 -21.96
C VAL A 543 -13.50 -5.13 -22.44
N GLU A 544 -12.83 -4.00 -22.71
CA GLU A 544 -11.43 -3.93 -23.16
C GLU A 544 -10.43 -4.61 -22.21
N HIS A 545 -10.78 -4.77 -20.94
CA HIS A 545 -9.90 -5.31 -19.89
C HIS A 545 -9.83 -6.84 -19.87
N ILE A 546 -10.68 -7.53 -20.65
CA ILE A 546 -10.67 -8.99 -20.68
C ILE A 546 -10.69 -9.53 -22.13
N LYS A 547 -10.03 -10.68 -22.31
CA LYS A 547 -10.12 -11.46 -23.54
C LYS A 547 -10.44 -12.91 -23.21
N LEU A 548 -11.27 -13.54 -24.02
CA LEU A 548 -11.75 -14.90 -23.79
C LEU A 548 -11.17 -15.85 -24.84
N TYR A 549 -10.54 -16.92 -24.36
CA TYR A 549 -9.99 -17.97 -25.20
C TYR A 549 -10.68 -19.30 -24.85
N PRO A 550 -11.50 -19.89 -25.77
CA PRO A 550 -12.12 -21.19 -25.49
C PRO A 550 -11.09 -22.29 -25.17
N LYS A 551 -9.91 -22.19 -25.82
CA LYS A 551 -8.76 -23.06 -25.56
C LYS A 551 -7.48 -22.27 -25.81
N MET A 552 -6.50 -22.41 -24.89
CA MET A 552 -5.16 -21.81 -24.98
C MET A 552 -4.16 -22.70 -24.21
N ASP A 553 -3.03 -23.07 -24.85
CA ASP A 553 -1.96 -23.85 -24.23
C ASP A 553 -2.48 -25.07 -23.46
N GLU A 554 -3.32 -25.87 -24.10
CA GLU A 554 -3.97 -27.09 -23.57
C GLU A 554 -5.00 -26.82 -22.45
N GLN A 555 -5.18 -25.58 -22.01
CA GLN A 555 -6.20 -25.21 -21.02
C GLN A 555 -7.49 -24.74 -21.70
N GLU A 556 -8.63 -25.22 -21.21
CA GLU A 556 -9.95 -24.78 -21.66
C GLU A 556 -10.45 -23.58 -20.84
N TYR A 557 -11.23 -22.70 -21.48
CA TYR A 557 -11.96 -21.60 -20.86
C TYR A 557 -11.02 -20.60 -20.17
N VAL A 558 -10.00 -20.10 -20.91
CA VAL A 558 -8.99 -19.18 -20.37
C VAL A 558 -9.49 -17.74 -20.50
N VAL A 559 -9.37 -16.97 -19.43
CA VAL A 559 -9.62 -15.53 -19.39
C VAL A 559 -8.30 -14.80 -19.22
N GLU A 560 -7.98 -13.90 -20.14
CA GLU A 560 -6.88 -12.96 -20.03
C GLU A 560 -7.41 -11.65 -19.43
N PHE A 561 -6.78 -11.18 -18.38
CA PHE A 561 -7.03 -9.89 -17.75
C PHE A 561 -5.86 -8.96 -18.01
N ASP A 562 -6.12 -7.72 -18.43
CA ASP A 562 -5.11 -6.69 -18.62
C ASP A 562 -5.69 -5.32 -18.29
N PHE A 563 -5.37 -4.79 -17.11
CA PHE A 563 -5.91 -3.51 -16.66
C PHE A 563 -5.01 -2.84 -15.61
N LEU A 564 -5.15 -1.53 -15.47
CA LEU A 564 -4.51 -0.78 -14.39
C LEU A 564 -5.41 -0.80 -13.15
N GLY A 565 -4.90 -1.43 -12.08
CA GLY A 565 -5.58 -1.48 -10.78
C GLY A 565 -5.13 -0.35 -9.85
N LYS A 566 -5.43 -0.50 -8.57
CA LYS A 566 -5.12 0.50 -7.53
C LYS A 566 -3.64 0.93 -7.60
N ASP A 567 -3.41 2.25 -7.54
CA ASP A 567 -2.10 2.91 -7.62
C ASP A 567 -1.47 2.80 -9.02
N SER A 568 -2.31 2.56 -10.05
CA SER A 568 -1.91 2.35 -11.46
C SER A 568 -0.96 1.17 -11.66
N ILE A 569 -1.07 0.16 -10.80
CA ILE A 569 -0.30 -1.09 -10.93
C ILE A 569 -1.05 -2.00 -11.90
N ARG A 570 -0.40 -2.38 -12.99
CA ARG A 570 -0.98 -3.29 -14.01
C ARG A 570 -1.27 -4.66 -13.39
N TYR A 571 -2.47 -5.15 -13.61
CA TYR A 571 -2.87 -6.53 -13.37
C TYR A 571 -2.92 -7.23 -14.73
N TYR A 572 -2.00 -8.14 -14.96
CA TYR A 572 -1.95 -8.99 -16.14
C TYR A 572 -1.99 -10.47 -15.71
N ASN A 573 -2.97 -11.21 -16.18
CA ASN A 573 -3.11 -12.61 -15.79
C ASN A 573 -3.90 -13.38 -16.85
N LYS A 574 -3.44 -14.57 -17.20
CA LYS A 574 -4.15 -15.55 -18.04
C LYS A 574 -4.49 -16.75 -17.16
N ILE A 575 -5.75 -17.08 -17.04
CA ILE A 575 -6.18 -18.08 -16.06
C ILE A 575 -7.39 -18.87 -16.58
N PRO A 576 -7.38 -20.21 -16.45
CA PRO A 576 -8.57 -20.99 -16.72
C PRO A 576 -9.63 -20.73 -15.65
N VAL A 577 -10.89 -20.61 -16.09
CA VAL A 577 -12.04 -20.39 -15.22
C VAL A 577 -13.06 -21.53 -15.40
N GLU A 578 -14.00 -21.64 -14.47
CA GLU A 578 -15.07 -22.64 -14.61
C GLU A 578 -15.91 -22.36 -15.88
N LYS A 579 -16.26 -23.41 -16.62
CA LYS A 579 -17.02 -23.35 -17.89
C LYS A 579 -18.23 -22.41 -17.83
N ARG A 580 -18.97 -22.42 -16.73
CA ARG A 580 -20.17 -21.56 -16.55
C ARG A 580 -19.78 -20.09 -16.39
N VAL A 581 -18.65 -19.79 -15.75
CA VAL A 581 -18.10 -18.42 -15.65
C VAL A 581 -17.76 -17.92 -17.05
N PHE A 582 -17.03 -18.74 -17.83
CA PHE A 582 -16.64 -18.41 -19.20
C PHE A 582 -17.88 -18.11 -20.09
N LYS A 583 -18.89 -18.97 -20.06
CA LYS A 583 -20.15 -18.76 -20.82
C LYS A 583 -20.89 -17.48 -20.36
N ASN A 584 -20.91 -17.18 -19.07
CA ASN A 584 -21.51 -15.94 -18.60
C ASN A 584 -20.72 -14.71 -19.08
N LEU A 585 -19.39 -14.81 -19.12
CA LEU A 585 -18.55 -13.72 -19.63
C LEU A 585 -18.81 -13.48 -21.13
N GLN A 586 -18.95 -14.56 -21.94
CA GLN A 586 -19.35 -14.43 -23.36
C GLN A 586 -20.65 -13.64 -23.48
N LEU A 587 -21.66 -14.01 -22.70
CA LEU A 587 -22.96 -13.33 -22.66
C LEU A 587 -22.84 -11.86 -22.20
N PHE A 588 -21.92 -11.54 -21.22
CA PHE A 588 -21.75 -10.18 -20.73
C PHE A 588 -21.04 -9.26 -21.75
N LEU A 589 -20.31 -9.84 -22.69
CA LEU A 589 -19.62 -9.10 -23.76
C LEU A 589 -20.53 -8.84 -24.99
N GLU A 590 -21.63 -9.58 -25.12
CA GLU A 590 -22.52 -9.44 -26.28
C GLU A 590 -23.11 -8.02 -26.38
N ASN A 591 -23.02 -7.42 -27.57
CA ASN A 591 -23.58 -6.11 -27.92
C ASN A 591 -22.99 -4.95 -27.10
N LYS A 592 -21.72 -5.08 -26.63
CA LYS A 592 -21.01 -4.03 -25.88
C LYS A 592 -19.79 -3.50 -26.63
N GLN A 593 -19.52 -2.22 -26.46
CA GLN A 593 -18.29 -1.57 -26.95
C GLN A 593 -17.14 -1.78 -25.95
N PRO A 594 -15.88 -1.63 -26.38
CA PRO A 594 -14.71 -1.82 -25.48
C PRO A 594 -14.75 -0.99 -24.18
N GLU A 595 -15.30 0.21 -24.25
CA GLU A 595 -15.39 1.15 -23.14
C GLU A 595 -16.54 0.87 -22.17
N ASP A 596 -17.47 -0.01 -22.54
CA ASP A 596 -18.63 -0.34 -21.72
C ASP A 596 -18.26 -1.17 -20.49
N ASP A 597 -18.98 -0.98 -19.39
CA ASP A 597 -18.81 -1.77 -18.17
C ASP A 597 -19.12 -3.26 -18.43
N LEU A 598 -18.18 -4.14 -18.05
CA LEU A 598 -18.40 -5.59 -18.10
C LEU A 598 -19.60 -6.01 -17.23
N PHE A 599 -19.73 -5.37 -16.05
CA PHE A 599 -20.81 -5.64 -15.08
C PHE A 599 -21.74 -4.43 -14.95
N ASP A 600 -22.49 -4.10 -16.01
CA ASP A 600 -23.37 -2.92 -16.10
C ASP A 600 -24.50 -2.88 -15.06
N ARG A 601 -24.79 -4.01 -14.39
CA ARG A 601 -25.87 -4.12 -13.38
C ARG A 601 -25.33 -4.32 -11.97
N LEU A 602 -24.03 -4.01 -11.74
CA LEU A 602 -23.35 -4.27 -10.47
C LEU A 602 -22.42 -3.10 -10.08
N ASN A 603 -22.52 -2.68 -8.85
CA ASN A 603 -21.53 -1.78 -8.25
C ASN A 603 -21.12 -2.30 -6.86
N THR A 604 -20.15 -1.63 -6.24
CA THR A 604 -19.60 -2.06 -4.94
C THR A 604 -20.63 -1.99 -3.80
N SER A 605 -21.60 -1.08 -3.89
CA SER A 605 -22.66 -0.95 -2.89
C SER A 605 -23.61 -2.16 -2.93
N ILE A 606 -24.08 -2.51 -4.13
CA ILE A 606 -24.95 -3.68 -4.38
C ILE A 606 -24.22 -4.96 -3.91
N LEU A 607 -22.94 -5.11 -4.32
CA LEU A 607 -22.14 -6.28 -3.93
C LEU A 607 -21.99 -6.40 -2.41
N ASN A 608 -21.62 -5.31 -1.74
CA ASN A 608 -21.40 -5.34 -0.29
C ASN A 608 -22.70 -5.51 0.50
N LYS A 609 -23.81 -4.96 0.01
CA LYS A 609 -25.14 -5.20 0.61
C LYS A 609 -25.46 -6.70 0.61
N HIS A 610 -25.33 -7.35 -0.53
CA HIS A 610 -25.52 -8.80 -0.66
C HIS A 610 -24.60 -9.60 0.27
N LEU A 611 -23.32 -9.22 0.35
CA LEU A 611 -22.36 -9.90 1.24
C LEU A 611 -22.76 -9.79 2.71
N GLN A 612 -23.30 -8.65 3.13
CA GLN A 612 -23.79 -8.44 4.50
C GLN A 612 -25.01 -9.32 4.81
N GLU A 613 -25.87 -9.56 3.84
CA GLU A 613 -27.01 -10.49 3.95
C GLU A 613 -26.52 -11.94 4.16
N LEU A 614 -25.38 -12.31 3.59
CA LEU A 614 -24.81 -13.66 3.70
C LEU A 614 -24.05 -13.87 5.03
N MET A 615 -23.41 -12.84 5.55
CA MET A 615 -22.67 -12.87 6.82
C MET A 615 -22.49 -11.44 7.36
N ASP A 616 -22.91 -11.19 8.58
CA ASP A 616 -22.76 -9.89 9.21
C ASP A 616 -21.30 -9.39 9.18
N GLY A 617 -21.10 -8.14 8.77
CA GLY A 617 -19.79 -7.49 8.63
C GLY A 617 -18.97 -7.94 7.42
N LEU A 618 -19.51 -8.82 6.58
CA LEU A 618 -18.80 -9.28 5.37
C LEU A 618 -18.79 -8.18 4.28
N THR A 619 -17.64 -7.96 3.71
CA THR A 619 -17.45 -7.09 2.53
C THR A 619 -16.42 -7.73 1.60
N ALA A 620 -16.36 -7.28 0.37
CA ALA A 620 -15.40 -7.76 -0.63
C ALA A 620 -13.94 -7.72 -0.13
N LYS A 621 -13.61 -6.75 0.71
CA LYS A 621 -12.28 -6.62 1.34
C LYS A 621 -11.88 -7.83 2.20
N VAL A 622 -12.85 -8.47 2.84
CA VAL A 622 -12.63 -9.60 3.78
C VAL A 622 -12.05 -10.81 3.02
N PHE A 623 -12.50 -11.05 1.79
CA PHE A 623 -11.98 -12.15 0.95
C PHE A 623 -10.46 -12.07 0.77
N ARG A 624 -9.91 -10.85 0.56
CA ARG A 624 -8.45 -10.70 0.42
C ARG A 624 -7.72 -11.03 1.72
N THR A 625 -8.28 -10.66 2.88
CA THR A 625 -7.70 -11.00 4.20
C THR A 625 -7.77 -12.51 4.44
N TYR A 626 -8.91 -13.11 4.13
CA TYR A 626 -9.12 -14.56 4.24
C TYR A 626 -8.16 -15.34 3.33
N ASN A 627 -8.15 -15.02 2.03
CA ASN A 627 -7.32 -15.72 1.05
C ASN A 627 -5.82 -15.57 1.38
N ALA A 628 -5.39 -14.37 1.75
CA ALA A 628 -4.01 -14.11 2.15
C ALA A 628 -3.60 -14.95 3.36
N SER A 629 -4.44 -14.97 4.39
CA SER A 629 -4.14 -15.70 5.66
C SER A 629 -4.14 -17.21 5.47
N ILE A 630 -5.13 -17.74 4.77
CA ILE A 630 -5.24 -19.18 4.49
C ILE A 630 -4.05 -19.67 3.61
N THR A 631 -3.72 -18.89 2.55
CA THR A 631 -2.57 -19.21 1.66
C THR A 631 -1.26 -19.20 2.45
N LEU A 632 -1.05 -18.19 3.31
CA LEU A 632 0.17 -18.17 4.15
C LEU A 632 0.24 -19.41 5.03
N GLN A 633 -0.84 -19.75 5.73
CA GLN A 633 -0.87 -20.91 6.63
C GLN A 633 -0.58 -22.22 5.90
N GLN A 634 -1.21 -22.41 4.74
CA GLN A 634 -1.00 -23.61 3.90
C GLN A 634 0.44 -23.68 3.41
N GLN A 635 0.95 -22.59 2.85
CA GLN A 635 2.32 -22.55 2.31
C GLN A 635 3.38 -22.73 3.41
N LEU A 636 3.14 -22.22 4.61
CA LEU A 636 4.05 -22.42 5.74
C LEU A 636 4.08 -23.90 6.18
N LYS A 637 2.94 -24.59 6.12
CA LYS A 637 2.87 -26.05 6.41
C LYS A 637 3.65 -26.87 5.37
N GLU A 638 3.55 -26.49 4.08
CA GLU A 638 4.19 -27.17 2.96
C GLU A 638 5.70 -26.92 2.88
N LEU A 639 6.13 -25.69 3.10
CA LEU A 639 7.50 -25.24 2.81
C LEU A 639 8.46 -25.34 4.00
N THR A 640 7.97 -25.53 5.24
CA THR A 640 8.83 -25.55 6.42
C THR A 640 9.21 -26.96 6.82
N SER A 641 10.50 -27.25 6.80
CA SER A 641 11.05 -28.54 7.29
C SER A 641 11.60 -28.37 8.72
N PRO A 642 11.38 -29.37 9.59
CA PRO A 642 12.00 -29.39 10.93
C PRO A 642 13.53 -29.31 10.87
N GLU A 643 14.13 -30.00 9.91
CA GLU A 643 15.59 -30.13 9.76
C GLU A 643 16.27 -28.87 9.24
N ASP A 644 15.50 -27.90 8.75
CA ASP A 644 16.03 -26.66 8.19
C ASP A 644 16.71 -25.79 9.25
N SER A 645 17.82 -25.17 8.86
CA SER A 645 18.44 -24.10 9.64
C SER A 645 17.53 -22.87 9.72
N ILE A 646 17.73 -22.01 10.72
CA ILE A 646 16.94 -20.76 10.88
C ILE A 646 16.95 -19.92 9.60
N PRO A 647 18.08 -19.68 8.90
CA PRO A 647 18.06 -18.96 7.63
C PRO A 647 17.19 -19.62 6.55
N ALA A 648 17.23 -20.96 6.44
CA ALA A 648 16.41 -21.71 5.49
C ALA A 648 14.91 -21.58 5.84
N LYS A 649 14.56 -21.70 7.13
CA LYS A 649 13.18 -21.48 7.60
C LYS A 649 12.69 -20.06 7.26
N ILE A 650 13.55 -19.03 7.41
CA ILE A 650 13.19 -17.64 7.03
C ILE A 650 12.94 -17.55 5.52
N LEU A 651 13.72 -18.22 4.69
CA LEU A 651 13.48 -18.28 3.24
C LEU A 651 12.13 -18.94 2.93
N SER A 652 11.80 -20.05 3.60
CA SER A 652 10.51 -20.74 3.49
C SER A 652 9.36 -19.79 3.86
N TYR A 653 9.50 -19.03 4.95
CA TYR A 653 8.53 -17.98 5.33
C TYR A 653 8.37 -16.91 4.25
N ASN A 654 9.48 -16.42 3.69
CA ASN A 654 9.44 -15.38 2.65
C ASN A 654 8.83 -15.91 1.36
N ARG A 655 9.07 -17.18 1.00
CA ARG A 655 8.43 -17.86 -0.14
C ARG A 655 6.92 -18.03 0.07
N ALA A 656 6.50 -18.43 1.27
CA ALA A 656 5.08 -18.50 1.64
C ALA A 656 4.39 -17.10 1.52
N ASN A 657 5.05 -16.06 2.03
CA ASN A 657 4.56 -14.69 1.91
C ASN A 657 4.61 -14.19 0.46
N ARG A 658 5.59 -14.65 -0.34
CA ARG A 658 5.68 -14.35 -1.78
C ARG A 658 4.47 -14.91 -2.53
N ALA A 659 4.06 -16.13 -2.24
CA ALA A 659 2.84 -16.73 -2.84
C ALA A 659 1.61 -15.84 -2.58
N VAL A 660 1.45 -15.36 -1.35
CA VAL A 660 0.38 -14.41 -0.99
C VAL A 660 0.51 -13.08 -1.76
N ALA A 661 1.72 -12.56 -1.89
CA ALA A 661 1.96 -11.28 -2.58
C ALA A 661 1.65 -11.39 -4.07
N ILE A 662 1.96 -12.52 -4.70
CA ILE A 662 1.59 -12.82 -6.09
C ILE A 662 0.07 -12.88 -6.23
N LEU A 663 -0.61 -13.67 -5.39
CA LEU A 663 -2.08 -13.76 -5.38
C LEU A 663 -2.74 -12.38 -5.27
N CYS A 664 -2.19 -11.50 -4.44
CA CYS A 664 -2.72 -10.15 -4.20
C CYS A 664 -2.18 -9.08 -5.17
N ASN A 665 -1.34 -9.45 -6.13
CA ASN A 665 -0.69 -8.53 -7.07
C ASN A 665 0.09 -7.41 -6.35
N HIS A 666 0.86 -7.76 -5.31
CA HIS A 666 1.68 -6.80 -4.57
C HIS A 666 3.06 -6.65 -5.24
N GLN A 667 3.11 -5.81 -6.26
CA GLN A 667 4.31 -5.54 -7.06
C GLN A 667 5.09 -4.33 -6.54
N ARG A 668 6.37 -4.27 -6.89
CA ARG A 668 7.22 -3.08 -6.71
C ARG A 668 8.23 -3.00 -7.85
N ALA A 669 8.65 -1.80 -8.20
CA ALA A 669 9.80 -1.61 -9.08
C ALA A 669 11.08 -2.06 -8.35
N PRO A 670 12.04 -2.71 -9.04
CA PRO A 670 13.34 -3.02 -8.45
C PRO A 670 14.01 -1.74 -7.95
N PRO A 671 14.63 -1.76 -6.77
CA PRO A 671 15.38 -0.59 -6.29
C PRO A 671 16.52 -0.22 -7.25
N LYS A 672 16.76 1.06 -7.48
CA LYS A 672 17.86 1.55 -8.36
C LYS A 672 19.23 0.98 -7.96
N THR A 673 19.42 0.70 -6.67
CA THR A 673 20.66 0.13 -6.13
C THR A 673 20.68 -1.40 -6.09
N PHE A 674 19.67 -2.08 -6.65
CA PHE A 674 19.52 -3.54 -6.54
C PHE A 674 20.75 -4.29 -7.09
N GLU A 675 21.16 -3.96 -8.32
CA GLU A 675 22.27 -4.63 -9.00
C GLU A 675 23.58 -4.44 -8.21
N LYS A 676 23.86 -3.22 -7.76
CA LYS A 676 25.05 -2.93 -6.93
C LYS A 676 25.03 -3.70 -5.61
N SER A 677 23.85 -3.78 -4.98
CA SER A 677 23.67 -4.53 -3.73
C SER A 677 23.83 -6.04 -3.93
N MET A 678 23.35 -6.59 -5.05
CA MET A 678 23.53 -8.01 -5.41
C MET A 678 25.01 -8.32 -5.71
N GLN A 679 25.68 -7.43 -6.44
CA GLN A 679 27.11 -7.56 -6.72
C GLN A 679 27.95 -7.56 -5.44
N ASN A 680 27.67 -6.63 -4.51
CA ASN A 680 28.33 -6.60 -3.20
C ASN A 680 28.08 -7.89 -2.41
N LEU A 681 26.89 -8.46 -2.52
CA LEU A 681 26.55 -9.70 -1.83
C LEU A 681 27.27 -10.90 -2.46
N GLN A 682 27.38 -10.93 -3.80
CA GLN A 682 28.11 -11.97 -4.52
C GLN A 682 29.61 -11.93 -4.16
N THR A 683 30.21 -10.73 -4.09
CA THR A 683 31.61 -10.57 -3.66
C THR A 683 31.82 -11.17 -2.25
N LYS A 684 30.89 -10.92 -1.33
CA LYS A 684 30.97 -11.50 0.05
C LYS A 684 30.84 -13.03 0.02
N ILE A 685 30.02 -13.59 -0.87
CA ILE A 685 29.87 -15.03 -1.08
C ILE A 685 31.21 -15.63 -1.57
N ASP A 686 31.79 -15.02 -2.60
CA ASP A 686 33.06 -15.47 -3.22
C ASP A 686 34.21 -15.43 -2.19
N GLU A 687 34.29 -14.36 -1.39
CA GLU A 687 35.26 -14.23 -0.30
C GLU A 687 35.08 -15.34 0.75
N LYS A 688 33.83 -15.66 1.11
CA LYS A 688 33.54 -16.71 2.08
C LYS A 688 33.85 -18.10 1.50
N GLN A 689 33.65 -18.32 0.19
CA GLN A 689 34.04 -19.55 -0.49
C GLN A 689 35.57 -19.74 -0.47
N LYS A 690 36.32 -18.67 -0.75
CA LYS A 690 37.79 -18.67 -0.66
C LYS A 690 38.26 -18.98 0.79
N GLN A 691 37.62 -18.35 1.80
CA GLN A 691 37.91 -18.61 3.23
C GLN A 691 37.59 -20.07 3.61
N LEU A 692 36.48 -20.62 3.07
CA LEU A 692 36.10 -22.02 3.32
C LEU A 692 37.12 -22.98 2.74
N SER A 693 37.55 -22.75 1.51
CA SER A 693 38.56 -23.55 0.82
C SER A 693 39.89 -23.59 1.64
N ALA A 694 40.36 -22.42 2.08
CA ALA A 694 41.56 -22.26 2.92
C ALA A 694 41.38 -23.00 4.27
N ALA A 695 40.22 -22.82 4.93
CA ALA A 695 39.94 -23.49 6.22
C ALA A 695 39.87 -25.03 6.08
N ARG A 696 39.33 -25.55 4.97
CA ARG A 696 39.29 -27.00 4.66
C ARG A 696 40.71 -27.54 4.45
N LYS A 697 41.60 -26.77 3.76
CA LYS A 697 43.01 -27.15 3.61
C LYS A 697 43.71 -27.21 4.97
N GLN A 698 43.48 -26.22 5.85
CA GLN A 698 44.04 -26.18 7.22
C GLN A 698 43.52 -27.36 8.06
N LEU A 699 42.27 -27.74 7.93
CA LEU A 699 41.69 -28.87 8.63
C LEU A 699 42.32 -30.20 8.15
N LYS A 700 42.55 -30.32 6.82
CA LYS A 700 43.23 -31.51 6.23
C LYS A 700 44.67 -31.64 6.79
N ALA A 701 45.43 -30.55 6.85
CA ALA A 701 46.78 -30.50 7.43
C ALA A 701 46.75 -30.90 8.92
N ALA A 702 45.88 -30.29 9.75
CA ALA A 702 45.76 -30.61 11.16
C ALA A 702 45.34 -32.08 11.41
N LYS A 703 44.53 -32.67 10.51
CA LYS A 703 44.22 -34.12 10.58
C LYS A 703 45.42 -35.01 10.25
N ALA A 704 46.28 -34.60 9.31
CA ALA A 704 47.51 -35.31 8.98
C ALA A 704 48.50 -35.26 10.16
N ASP A 705 48.67 -34.08 10.76
CA ASP A 705 49.51 -33.83 11.94
C ASP A 705 49.06 -34.74 13.12
N HIS A 706 47.77 -34.78 13.37
CA HIS A 706 47.19 -35.64 14.42
C HIS A 706 47.41 -37.15 14.14
N LYS A 707 47.30 -37.54 12.87
CA LYS A 707 47.56 -38.96 12.45
C LYS A 707 49.01 -39.29 12.69
N ALA A 708 49.95 -38.36 12.59
CA ALA A 708 51.40 -38.57 12.81
C ALA A 708 51.77 -38.54 14.32
N SER A 709 51.17 -37.60 15.11
CA SER A 709 51.57 -37.36 16.50
C SER A 709 50.73 -38.08 17.55
N HIS A 710 49.48 -38.37 17.27
CA HIS A 710 48.47 -39.02 18.17
C HIS A 710 48.30 -38.33 19.54
N ASP A 711 48.80 -37.12 19.75
CA ASP A 711 48.74 -36.42 21.03
C ASP A 711 47.38 -35.61 21.20
N GLU A 712 47.05 -35.32 22.45
CA GLU A 712 45.81 -34.62 22.80
C GLU A 712 45.79 -33.17 22.29
N LYS A 713 46.94 -32.53 22.12
CA LYS A 713 47.11 -31.17 21.62
C LYS A 713 46.75 -31.06 20.14
N SER A 714 47.21 -32.03 19.31
CA SER A 714 46.84 -32.12 17.88
C SER A 714 45.37 -32.46 17.72
N LYS A 715 44.77 -33.32 18.56
CA LYS A 715 43.33 -33.61 18.61
C LYS A 715 42.50 -32.32 18.83
N LYS A 716 42.91 -31.51 19.82
CA LYS A 716 42.27 -30.20 20.08
C LYS A 716 42.43 -29.23 18.90
N ALA A 717 43.56 -29.27 18.21
CA ALA A 717 43.79 -28.44 17.00
C ALA A 717 42.83 -28.85 15.88
N VAL A 718 42.64 -30.13 15.63
CA VAL A 718 41.64 -30.66 14.65
C VAL A 718 40.24 -30.15 15.00
N GLU A 719 39.84 -30.23 16.26
CA GLU A 719 38.52 -29.82 16.75
C GLU A 719 38.30 -28.31 16.49
N VAL A 720 39.29 -27.47 16.80
CA VAL A 720 39.25 -26.00 16.57
C VAL A 720 39.08 -25.73 15.07
N LYS A 721 39.85 -26.40 14.20
CA LYS A 721 39.76 -26.22 12.75
C LYS A 721 38.43 -26.74 12.19
N ARG A 722 37.88 -27.84 12.73
CA ARG A 722 36.55 -28.36 12.39
C ARG A 722 35.46 -27.32 12.69
N LYS A 723 35.46 -26.72 13.90
CA LYS A 723 34.50 -25.67 14.31
C LYS A 723 34.66 -24.40 13.45
N ALA A 724 35.87 -24.07 13.02
CA ALA A 724 36.13 -22.96 12.10
C ALA A 724 35.50 -23.20 10.72
N VAL A 725 35.66 -24.42 10.15
CA VAL A 725 35.04 -24.79 8.87
C VAL A 725 33.52 -24.70 8.99
N GLN A 726 32.92 -25.33 9.99
CA GLN A 726 31.47 -25.32 10.23
C GLN A 726 30.93 -23.91 10.31
N ARG A 727 31.59 -23.05 11.08
CA ARG A 727 31.16 -21.62 11.20
C ARG A 727 31.19 -20.87 9.86
N ILE A 728 32.23 -21.12 9.02
CA ILE A 728 32.32 -20.49 7.70
C ILE A 728 31.23 -21.04 6.76
N GLU A 729 30.95 -22.34 6.83
CA GLU A 729 29.88 -23.00 6.07
C GLU A 729 28.50 -22.41 6.42
N GLU A 730 28.24 -22.21 7.71
CA GLU A 730 27.00 -21.57 8.20
C GLU A 730 26.87 -20.12 7.70
N GLN A 731 27.98 -19.36 7.72
CA GLN A 731 28.00 -17.98 7.21
C GLN A 731 27.78 -17.95 5.70
N LEU A 732 28.39 -18.85 4.94
CA LEU A 732 28.24 -18.95 3.50
C LEU A 732 26.79 -19.30 3.15
N MET A 733 26.23 -20.31 3.81
CA MET A 733 24.80 -20.68 3.62
C MET A 733 23.88 -19.48 3.88
N LYS A 734 24.11 -18.73 4.97
CA LYS A 734 23.31 -17.53 5.29
C LYS A 734 23.37 -16.49 4.16
N LEU A 735 24.55 -16.24 3.58
CA LEU A 735 24.71 -15.29 2.46
C LEU A 735 24.02 -15.79 1.19
N GLN A 736 24.14 -17.09 0.88
CA GLN A 736 23.49 -17.69 -0.29
C GLN A 736 21.96 -17.61 -0.18
N VAL A 737 21.40 -17.95 0.98
CA VAL A 737 19.97 -17.83 1.27
C VAL A 737 19.52 -16.35 1.11
N GLN A 738 20.32 -15.41 1.57
CA GLN A 738 20.02 -13.97 1.43
C GLN A 738 20.03 -13.53 -0.03
N ALA A 739 20.95 -14.06 -0.85
CA ALA A 739 21.01 -13.76 -2.30
C ALA A 739 19.77 -14.31 -3.01
N THR A 740 19.42 -15.58 -2.75
CA THR A 740 18.20 -16.22 -3.28
C THR A 740 16.94 -15.42 -2.91
N ASP A 741 16.79 -15.09 -1.63
CA ASP A 741 15.64 -14.32 -1.13
C ASP A 741 15.52 -12.95 -1.84
N ARG A 742 16.64 -12.23 -2.02
CA ARG A 742 16.65 -10.93 -2.70
C ARG A 742 16.24 -11.06 -4.16
N GLU A 743 16.79 -12.04 -4.88
CA GLU A 743 16.48 -12.25 -6.30
C GLU A 743 15.02 -12.67 -6.49
N GLU A 744 14.54 -13.66 -5.73
CA GLU A 744 13.15 -14.13 -5.80
C GLU A 744 12.15 -12.99 -5.53
N ASN A 745 12.50 -12.02 -4.70
CA ASN A 745 11.60 -10.95 -4.29
C ASN A 745 11.96 -9.57 -4.90
N LYS A 746 12.76 -9.55 -5.99
CA LYS A 746 13.19 -8.34 -6.71
C LYS A 746 12.02 -7.40 -7.04
N GLN A 747 10.92 -7.95 -7.53
CA GLN A 747 9.73 -7.21 -7.98
C GLN A 747 8.52 -7.41 -7.04
N ILE A 748 8.67 -8.03 -5.88
CA ILE A 748 7.57 -8.40 -4.99
C ILE A 748 7.61 -7.57 -3.71
N ALA A 749 6.47 -6.98 -3.33
CA ALA A 749 6.32 -6.15 -2.14
C ALA A 749 5.80 -6.98 -0.95
N LEU A 750 6.68 -7.79 -0.33
CA LEU A 750 6.35 -8.68 0.79
C LEU A 750 5.75 -7.94 2.01
N GLY A 751 6.17 -6.70 2.25
CA GLY A 751 5.71 -5.90 3.38
C GLY A 751 4.23 -5.54 3.32
N THR A 752 3.66 -5.39 2.12
CA THR A 752 2.25 -5.04 1.92
C THR A 752 1.32 -6.12 2.47
N SER A 753 1.61 -7.39 2.16
CA SER A 753 0.85 -8.55 2.66
C SER A 753 0.92 -8.63 4.17
N LYS A 754 2.14 -8.63 4.74
CA LYS A 754 2.41 -8.72 6.19
C LYS A 754 1.63 -7.68 7.00
N LEU A 755 1.61 -6.43 6.54
CA LEU A 755 1.04 -5.32 7.31
C LEU A 755 -0.47 -5.22 7.21
N ASN A 756 -1.07 -5.69 6.10
CA ASN A 756 -2.45 -5.35 5.79
C ASN A 756 -3.40 -6.54 5.64
N TYR A 757 -2.89 -7.73 5.30
CA TYR A 757 -3.75 -8.86 4.93
C TYR A 757 -3.52 -10.13 5.74
N LEU A 758 -2.27 -10.42 6.13
CA LEU A 758 -1.92 -11.62 6.90
C LEU A 758 -2.31 -11.47 8.36
N ASP A 759 -3.04 -12.44 8.90
CA ASP A 759 -3.29 -12.50 10.34
C ASP A 759 -1.94 -12.69 11.05
N PRO A 760 -1.50 -11.75 11.89
CA PRO A 760 -0.18 -11.82 12.49
C PRO A 760 0.00 -13.02 13.43
N ARG A 761 -1.08 -13.57 13.96
CA ARG A 761 -1.03 -14.74 14.84
C ARG A 761 -0.48 -15.99 14.13
N ILE A 762 -0.72 -16.13 12.81
CA ILE A 762 -0.13 -17.21 11.98
C ILE A 762 1.39 -17.14 12.02
N SER A 763 1.93 -15.94 11.81
CA SER A 763 3.40 -15.72 11.79
C SER A 763 4.01 -15.92 13.18
N VAL A 764 3.32 -15.47 14.22
CA VAL A 764 3.78 -15.64 15.62
C VAL A 764 3.79 -17.12 15.99
N ALA A 765 2.71 -17.85 15.72
CA ALA A 765 2.60 -19.27 15.99
C ALA A 765 3.70 -20.07 15.27
N TRP A 766 3.94 -19.73 14.00
CA TRP A 766 5.02 -20.34 13.21
C TRP A 766 6.38 -20.05 13.85
N CYS A 767 6.64 -18.84 14.30
CA CYS A 767 7.89 -18.46 15.00
C CYS A 767 8.06 -19.26 16.29
N LYS A 768 6.99 -19.35 17.12
CA LYS A 768 7.00 -20.12 18.37
C LYS A 768 7.19 -21.62 18.13
N LYS A 769 6.56 -22.16 17.09
CA LYS A 769 6.62 -23.60 16.73
C LYS A 769 8.02 -24.03 16.28
N TRP A 770 8.73 -23.18 15.51
CA TRP A 770 9.98 -23.52 14.83
C TRP A 770 11.20 -22.83 15.43
N ASP A 771 11.08 -22.21 16.61
CA ASP A 771 12.14 -21.47 17.32
C ASP A 771 12.84 -20.41 16.46
N VAL A 772 12.06 -19.72 15.60
CA VAL A 772 12.56 -18.62 14.79
C VAL A 772 12.33 -17.30 15.54
N PRO A 773 13.39 -16.53 15.84
CA PRO A 773 13.18 -15.25 16.54
C PRO A 773 12.26 -14.32 15.78
N ILE A 774 11.25 -13.78 16.46
CA ILE A 774 10.21 -12.93 15.86
C ILE A 774 10.80 -11.68 15.18
N GLU A 775 11.95 -11.19 15.65
CA GLU A 775 12.68 -10.05 15.09
C GLU A 775 13.16 -10.28 13.65
N LYS A 776 13.34 -11.55 13.26
CA LYS A 776 13.72 -11.92 11.89
C LYS A 776 12.52 -11.82 10.93
N ILE A 777 11.29 -11.85 11.46
CA ILE A 777 10.05 -11.78 10.68
C ILE A 777 9.43 -10.38 10.76
N TYR A 778 9.40 -9.77 11.95
CA TYR A 778 8.81 -8.45 12.22
C TYR A 778 9.86 -7.48 12.77
N ASN A 779 10.05 -6.35 12.11
CA ASN A 779 10.88 -5.26 12.62
C ASN A 779 10.21 -4.59 13.85
N LYS A 780 10.91 -3.68 14.52
CA LYS A 780 10.45 -3.01 15.75
C LYS A 780 9.03 -2.43 15.61
N THR A 781 8.78 -1.65 14.56
CA THR A 781 7.47 -1.02 14.32
C THR A 781 6.36 -2.06 14.10
N GLN A 782 6.67 -3.16 13.41
CA GLN A 782 5.72 -4.25 13.19
C GLN A 782 5.43 -4.98 14.51
N ARG A 783 6.45 -5.21 15.34
CA ARG A 783 6.27 -5.83 16.66
C ARG A 783 5.41 -4.94 17.58
N GLU A 784 5.61 -3.63 17.53
CA GLU A 784 4.74 -2.69 18.28
C GLU A 784 3.29 -2.75 17.78
N LYS A 785 3.08 -2.74 16.46
CA LYS A 785 1.74 -2.85 15.84
C LYS A 785 1.03 -4.15 16.23
N PHE A 786 1.76 -5.27 16.24
CA PHE A 786 1.21 -6.61 16.45
C PHE A 786 1.52 -7.17 17.86
N ALA A 787 1.77 -6.30 18.85
CA ALA A 787 2.07 -6.70 20.22
C ALA A 787 0.98 -7.63 20.79
N TRP A 788 -0.30 -7.31 20.52
CA TRP A 788 -1.44 -8.13 20.92
C TRP A 788 -1.37 -9.56 20.36
N ALA A 789 -0.97 -9.71 19.11
CA ALA A 789 -0.86 -11.03 18.46
C ALA A 789 0.36 -11.82 18.99
N ILE A 790 1.45 -11.11 19.28
CA ILE A 790 2.70 -11.73 19.83
C ILE A 790 2.41 -12.30 21.22
N ASP A 791 1.62 -11.60 22.00
CA ASP A 791 1.21 -12.02 23.35
C ASP A 791 0.22 -13.20 23.30
N MET A 792 -0.85 -13.04 22.53
CA MET A 792 -2.02 -13.94 22.53
C MET A 792 -1.83 -15.27 21.75
N ALA A 793 -0.98 -15.28 20.71
CA ALA A 793 -0.90 -16.46 19.83
C ALA A 793 0.01 -17.52 20.40
N GLU A 794 -0.47 -18.74 20.54
CA GLU A 794 0.32 -19.92 20.92
C GLU A 794 0.84 -20.65 19.68
N LYS A 795 1.76 -21.62 19.91
CA LYS A 795 2.44 -22.37 18.84
C LYS A 795 1.52 -23.19 17.95
N ASP A 796 0.35 -23.53 18.42
CA ASP A 796 -0.67 -24.34 17.75
C ASP A 796 -1.80 -23.51 17.12
N TYR A 797 -1.70 -22.18 17.16
CA TYR A 797 -2.71 -21.31 16.59
C TYR A 797 -2.96 -21.63 15.11
N GLU A 798 -4.23 -21.80 14.74
CA GLU A 798 -4.70 -21.95 13.36
C GLU A 798 -5.73 -20.87 13.03
N PHE A 799 -5.55 -20.30 11.85
CA PHE A 799 -6.46 -19.28 11.29
C PHE A 799 -7.80 -19.89 10.92
#